data_06b8771f1acec8a2ceeaac07052f8826
#
_entry.id   06b8771f1acec8a2ceeaac07052f8826
#
_cell.length_a   1.000
_cell.length_b   1.000
_cell.length_c   1.000
_cell.angle_alpha   90.00
_cell.angle_beta   90.00
_cell.angle_gamma   90.00
#
_symmetry.space_group_name_H-M   'P 1'
#
loop_
_entity.id
_entity.type
_entity.pdbx_description
1 polymer ?
#
loop_
_entity_poly.entity_id
_entity_poly.type
_entity_poly.pdbx_seq_one_letter_code
_entity_poly.pdbx_strand_id
1 'polypeptide(L)'
;MPALDSLKTLRSLAVDGKTYHYYSLPEAARTLGDLGKLPMSLKVLLENLLRWEDGSTVTGDDLKALAGWLRERRSDREIQYRPARVLMQDFTGVPAVVDLAAMRAAMAKAGGDPQKINPLSPVDLVIDHSVMVDKFASESAFEQNVEIEMQRNGERYAFLRWGQNAFDNFSVVPPGTGICHQVNLEYLGRTVWTKDEDGRTYAFPDTLVGTDSHTTMINGLGVLGWGVGGIEAEAAMLGQPVSMLIPEVIGFKLTGKLREGITATDLVLTVTQMLRKKGVVGKFVEFYGDGLADLPLADRATIANMAPEYGATCGFFPVDEITLGYLRLSGRPESTVKLVEAYSKEQGLWREKGHEPVFTDTLHLDMGEVEASLAGPKRPQDREALQNVASAFNEFLGLQLHPSSTEEGRLLSEGGGGTAVGANAAFGEIDYQHDGQTHRLKNGAVVIAAITSCTNTSNPSVMMAAGLLAKKAVEKGLQRKPWVKSSLAPGSKVVTDYFKAAGLTRYLDELGFDLVGYGCTTCIGNSGPLLEPIEKAIQQADLTVASVLSGNRNFEGRVHPLVKTNWLASPPLVVAYALAGSVRINLSEEPLGTGKDGQPVYLKDIWPSQKEIAEAIQKVDTEMFHKEYAEVFAGDEKWQAIQVPQSDTYEWQADSTYIQHPPFFEHIAEAPPAIADVEQARVLAVLGDSVTTDHISPAGNIKADSPAGRYLREHGVEPKDFNSYGSRRGNHEVMMRGTFANIRIKNEMLGGEEGGNTLYVPSGEKLAIYDAAMRYQEDGTPLVIVAGKEYGTGSSRDWAAKGTNLLGVKAVIAESFERIHRSNLVGMGVLPLQFENGQDRKSLKLTGKEVLNIRGLGGELKPHMPLSVEVTREDGSQDSFKVLCRIDTLNEVEYFKAGGILHYVLRSML
;
A
#
# COMPACT_ATOMS: atom_id res chain seq x y z
N MET A 1 -20.94 -23.06 8.99
CA MET A 1 -20.33 -22.87 10.33
C MET A 1 -21.42 -22.84 11.38
N PRO A 2 -21.53 -23.76 12.28
CA PRO A 2 -22.38 -23.55 13.42
C PRO A 2 -21.57 -22.77 14.46
N ALA A 3 -21.81 -21.47 14.53
CA ALA A 3 -21.41 -20.71 15.70
C ALA A 3 -22.10 -21.30 16.92
N LEU A 4 -21.46 -21.19 18.07
CA LEU A 4 -22.05 -21.60 19.35
C LEU A 4 -23.37 -20.86 19.63
N ASP A 5 -23.46 -19.62 19.10
CA ASP A 5 -24.60 -18.70 19.21
C ASP A 5 -25.17 -18.65 20.65
N SER A 6 -24.26 -18.44 21.60
CA SER A 6 -24.61 -18.44 23.04
C SER A 6 -25.67 -17.41 23.38
N LEU A 7 -25.74 -16.31 22.60
CA LEU A 7 -26.73 -15.24 22.77
C LEU A 7 -28.03 -15.48 21.97
N LYS A 8 -28.14 -16.60 21.23
CA LYS A 8 -29.28 -16.94 20.38
C LYS A 8 -29.67 -15.85 19.39
N THR A 9 -28.68 -15.38 18.63
CA THR A 9 -28.81 -14.24 17.70
C THR A 9 -29.19 -14.63 16.30
N LEU A 10 -29.12 -15.92 15.94
CA LEU A 10 -29.45 -16.39 14.59
C LEU A 10 -30.92 -16.06 14.23
N ARG A 11 -31.10 -15.36 13.10
CA ARG A 11 -32.41 -14.93 12.56
C ARG A 11 -32.48 -15.20 11.07
N SER A 12 -33.65 -15.01 10.49
CA SER A 12 -33.90 -15.08 9.07
C SER A 12 -34.46 -13.74 8.55
N LEU A 13 -34.02 -13.36 7.35
CA LEU A 13 -34.46 -12.17 6.65
C LEU A 13 -34.95 -12.57 5.26
N ALA A 14 -36.19 -12.24 4.94
CA ALA A 14 -36.74 -12.48 3.61
C ALA A 14 -36.54 -11.25 2.72
N VAL A 15 -35.86 -11.42 1.59
CA VAL A 15 -35.62 -10.38 0.62
C VAL A 15 -35.87 -10.93 -0.77
N ASP A 16 -36.79 -10.31 -1.51
CA ASP A 16 -37.09 -10.63 -2.90
C ASP A 16 -37.43 -12.13 -3.15
N GLY A 17 -38.18 -12.74 -2.20
CA GLY A 17 -38.57 -14.14 -2.26
C GLY A 17 -37.49 -15.15 -1.82
N LYS A 18 -36.29 -14.71 -1.48
CA LYS A 18 -35.20 -15.54 -0.92
C LYS A 18 -35.07 -15.31 0.58
N THR A 19 -34.83 -16.36 1.32
CA THR A 19 -34.57 -16.30 2.77
C THR A 19 -33.07 -16.37 3.04
N TYR A 20 -32.60 -15.41 3.82
CA TYR A 20 -31.21 -15.34 4.28
C TYR A 20 -31.16 -15.53 5.79
N HIS A 21 -30.13 -16.21 6.28
CA HIS A 21 -29.87 -16.37 7.71
C HIS A 21 -28.73 -15.42 8.12
N TYR A 22 -28.82 -14.82 9.30
CA TYR A 22 -27.81 -13.86 9.77
C TYR A 22 -27.77 -13.82 11.29
N TYR A 23 -26.65 -13.36 11.86
CA TYR A 23 -26.50 -13.15 13.29
C TYR A 23 -26.89 -11.72 13.65
N SER A 24 -28.00 -11.56 14.37
CA SER A 24 -28.68 -10.28 14.59
C SER A 24 -28.03 -9.45 15.68
N LEU A 25 -27.57 -8.25 15.35
CA LEU A 25 -27.11 -7.26 16.33
C LEU A 25 -28.21 -6.76 17.26
N PRO A 26 -29.45 -6.47 16.78
CA PRO A 26 -30.57 -6.15 17.65
C PRO A 26 -30.90 -7.25 18.67
N GLU A 27 -30.79 -8.52 18.33
CA GLU A 27 -30.99 -9.62 19.29
C GLU A 27 -29.84 -9.68 20.31
N ALA A 28 -28.59 -9.49 19.86
CA ALA A 28 -27.42 -9.42 20.75
C ALA A 28 -27.57 -8.28 21.76
N ALA A 29 -28.13 -7.14 21.36
CA ALA A 29 -28.39 -6.00 22.23
C ALA A 29 -29.29 -6.31 23.42
N ARG A 30 -30.18 -7.30 23.32
CA ARG A 30 -31.06 -7.72 24.45
C ARG A 30 -30.24 -8.25 25.65
N THR A 31 -29.08 -8.84 25.39
CA THR A 31 -28.18 -9.35 26.43
C THR A 31 -27.01 -8.42 26.70
N LEU A 32 -26.43 -7.80 25.64
CA LEU A 32 -25.22 -6.97 25.72
C LEU A 32 -25.51 -5.50 26.12
N GLY A 33 -26.77 -5.07 26.06
CA GLY A 33 -27.18 -3.68 26.26
C GLY A 33 -27.34 -2.91 24.94
N ASP A 34 -27.75 -1.63 25.05
CA ASP A 34 -28.03 -0.81 23.87
C ASP A 34 -26.76 -0.59 23.04
N LEU A 35 -26.77 -1.07 21.80
CA LEU A 35 -25.71 -0.96 20.80
C LEU A 35 -25.96 0.18 19.79
N GLY A 36 -27.05 0.93 19.95
CA GLY A 36 -27.46 1.94 18.97
C GLY A 36 -26.37 2.99 18.68
N LYS A 37 -25.64 3.41 19.71
CA LYS A 37 -24.56 4.39 19.59
C LYS A 37 -23.16 3.81 19.33
N LEU A 38 -23.04 2.50 19.18
CA LEU A 38 -21.75 1.88 18.82
C LEU A 38 -21.34 2.34 17.40
N PRO A 39 -20.07 2.70 17.16
CA PRO A 39 -19.59 2.99 15.81
C PRO A 39 -19.93 1.87 14.83
N MET A 40 -20.28 2.21 13.59
CA MET A 40 -20.68 1.23 12.57
C MET A 40 -19.57 0.21 12.30
N SER A 41 -18.33 0.65 12.27
CA SER A 41 -17.15 -0.22 12.13
C SER A 41 -17.04 -1.25 13.27
N LEU A 42 -17.35 -0.87 14.51
CA LEU A 42 -17.39 -1.80 15.65
C LEU A 42 -18.61 -2.71 15.63
N LYS A 43 -19.75 -2.27 15.08
CA LYS A 43 -20.90 -3.16 14.84
C LYS A 43 -20.55 -4.28 13.87
N VAL A 44 -19.79 -3.97 12.80
CA VAL A 44 -19.29 -4.98 11.85
C VAL A 44 -18.37 -5.98 12.56
N LEU A 45 -17.46 -5.51 13.43
CA LEU A 45 -16.61 -6.41 14.23
C LEU A 45 -17.43 -7.27 15.18
N LEU A 46 -18.46 -6.71 15.83
CA LEU A 46 -19.33 -7.48 16.74
C LEU A 46 -20.10 -8.57 15.99
N GLU A 47 -20.65 -8.27 14.81
CA GLU A 47 -21.28 -9.28 13.95
C GLU A 47 -20.30 -10.41 13.61
N ASN A 48 -19.07 -10.07 13.26
CA ASN A 48 -18.02 -11.03 12.96
C ASN A 48 -17.77 -11.97 14.14
N LEU A 49 -17.64 -11.42 15.35
CA LEU A 49 -17.46 -12.22 16.57
C LEU A 49 -18.67 -13.11 16.88
N LEU A 50 -19.90 -12.61 16.72
CA LEU A 50 -21.12 -13.41 16.90
C LEU A 50 -21.14 -14.62 15.96
N ARG A 51 -20.79 -14.41 14.71
CA ARG A 51 -20.79 -15.44 13.66
C ARG A 51 -19.68 -16.48 13.84
N TRP A 52 -18.59 -16.12 14.49
CA TRP A 52 -17.42 -16.98 14.70
C TRP A 52 -17.25 -17.44 16.16
N GLU A 53 -18.25 -17.23 17.00
CA GLU A 53 -18.21 -17.70 18.40
C GLU A 53 -18.08 -19.23 18.46
N ASP A 54 -16.95 -19.72 18.99
CA ASP A 54 -16.62 -21.14 19.11
C ASP A 54 -16.29 -21.55 20.56
N GLY A 55 -16.32 -20.59 21.49
CA GLY A 55 -16.00 -20.79 22.91
C GLY A 55 -14.50 -20.95 23.20
N SER A 56 -13.64 -20.84 22.17
CA SER A 56 -12.18 -20.95 22.30
C SER A 56 -11.46 -19.75 21.69
N THR A 57 -11.54 -19.55 20.38
CA THR A 57 -10.93 -18.39 19.71
C THR A 57 -11.78 -17.14 19.84
N VAL A 58 -13.10 -17.29 19.81
CA VAL A 58 -14.07 -16.23 20.08
C VAL A 58 -15.00 -16.70 21.19
N THR A 59 -15.04 -15.94 22.28
CA THR A 59 -15.78 -16.28 23.50
C THR A 59 -16.86 -15.25 23.80
N GLY A 60 -17.80 -15.58 24.68
CA GLY A 60 -18.81 -14.64 25.16
C GLY A 60 -18.21 -13.41 25.88
N ASP A 61 -17.00 -13.51 26.41
CA ASP A 61 -16.33 -12.37 27.03
C ASP A 61 -15.78 -11.38 26.00
N ASP A 62 -15.44 -11.84 24.78
CA ASP A 62 -15.06 -10.96 23.67
C ASP A 62 -16.26 -10.13 23.20
N LEU A 63 -17.44 -10.76 23.12
CA LEU A 63 -18.70 -10.09 22.80
C LEU A 63 -19.04 -9.00 23.85
N LYS A 64 -18.91 -9.32 25.13
CA LYS A 64 -19.14 -8.38 26.23
C LYS A 64 -18.12 -7.22 26.23
N ALA A 65 -16.86 -7.52 25.95
CA ALA A 65 -15.79 -6.52 25.91
C ALA A 65 -16.04 -5.50 24.79
N LEU A 66 -16.43 -5.96 23.60
CA LEU A 66 -16.74 -5.08 22.48
C LEU A 66 -17.99 -4.23 22.74
N ALA A 67 -19.06 -4.80 23.31
CA ALA A 67 -20.23 -4.02 23.73
C ALA A 67 -19.89 -3.02 24.85
N GLY A 68 -19.04 -3.40 25.80
CA GLY A 68 -18.55 -2.55 26.90
C GLY A 68 -17.71 -1.35 26.44
N TRP A 69 -17.20 -1.37 25.24
CA TRP A 69 -16.43 -0.28 24.63
C TRP A 69 -17.18 1.08 24.66
N LEU A 70 -18.50 1.06 24.55
CA LEU A 70 -19.33 2.27 24.63
C LEU A 70 -19.10 3.10 25.90
N ARG A 71 -18.72 2.48 27.02
CA ARG A 71 -18.48 3.15 28.31
C ARG A 71 -17.06 3.72 28.36
N GLU A 72 -16.07 2.90 28.00
CA GLU A 72 -14.65 3.24 28.13
C GLU A 72 -14.09 3.97 26.89
N ARG A 73 -14.72 3.80 25.72
CA ARG A 73 -14.33 4.30 24.39
C ARG A 73 -12.92 3.85 23.96
N ARG A 74 -12.44 2.78 24.58
CA ARG A 74 -11.19 2.08 24.32
C ARG A 74 -11.26 0.69 24.94
N SER A 75 -10.36 -0.19 24.54
CA SER A 75 -10.23 -1.51 25.12
C SER A 75 -8.84 -2.07 24.88
N ASP A 76 -8.31 -2.79 25.86
CA ASP A 76 -7.06 -3.55 25.75
C ASP A 76 -7.34 -5.03 25.46
N ARG A 77 -8.60 -5.37 25.15
CA ARG A 77 -9.00 -6.75 24.83
C ARG A 77 -8.59 -7.11 23.43
N GLU A 78 -7.86 -8.22 23.32
CA GLU A 78 -7.58 -8.88 22.04
C GLU A 78 -8.81 -9.63 21.54
N ILE A 79 -9.11 -9.50 20.24
CA ILE A 79 -10.17 -10.23 19.52
C ILE A 79 -9.61 -10.94 18.31
N GLN A 80 -10.30 -11.98 17.87
CA GLN A 80 -9.93 -12.82 16.73
C GLN A 80 -10.90 -12.57 15.57
N TYR A 81 -10.51 -11.70 14.66
CA TYR A 81 -11.30 -11.30 13.49
C TYR A 81 -11.04 -12.20 12.29
N ARG A 82 -12.09 -12.61 11.56
CA ARG A 82 -11.98 -13.40 10.34
C ARG A 82 -12.60 -12.66 9.17
N PRO A 83 -11.80 -12.16 8.20
CA PRO A 83 -12.34 -11.48 7.02
C PRO A 83 -13.14 -12.45 6.15
N ALA A 84 -14.14 -11.93 5.44
CA ALA A 84 -14.94 -12.72 4.52
C ALA A 84 -14.14 -13.17 3.29
N ARG A 85 -13.13 -12.38 2.88
CA ARG A 85 -12.29 -12.63 1.71
C ARG A 85 -10.92 -11.95 1.83
N VAL A 86 -10.00 -12.31 0.93
CA VAL A 86 -8.65 -11.74 0.84
C VAL A 86 -8.45 -11.15 -0.55
N LEU A 87 -7.86 -9.96 -0.63
CA LEU A 87 -7.50 -9.30 -1.89
C LEU A 87 -5.99 -9.21 -2.01
N MET A 88 -5.44 -9.58 -3.15
CA MET A 88 -4.01 -9.51 -3.40
C MET A 88 -3.71 -8.71 -4.67
N GLN A 89 -2.59 -8.01 -4.69
CA GLN A 89 -1.94 -7.53 -5.91
C GLN A 89 -0.76 -8.44 -6.26
N ASP A 90 -0.30 -8.44 -7.52
CA ASP A 90 0.63 -9.46 -8.01
C ASP A 90 2.04 -9.41 -7.39
N PHE A 91 2.56 -8.25 -7.00
CA PHE A 91 3.91 -8.18 -6.39
C PHE A 91 3.99 -8.77 -4.98
N THR A 92 2.87 -8.84 -4.26
CA THR A 92 2.76 -9.53 -2.96
C THR A 92 2.03 -10.85 -3.08
N GLY A 93 1.19 -11.02 -4.09
CA GLY A 93 0.46 -12.25 -4.36
C GLY A 93 1.35 -13.36 -4.92
N VAL A 94 2.29 -13.05 -5.82
CA VAL A 94 3.22 -14.07 -6.35
C VAL A 94 4.01 -14.75 -5.21
N PRO A 95 4.70 -14.04 -4.29
CA PRO A 95 5.36 -14.71 -3.18
C PRO A 95 4.39 -15.47 -2.26
N ALA A 96 3.16 -15.00 -2.07
CA ALA A 96 2.16 -15.74 -1.30
C ALA A 96 1.80 -17.09 -1.96
N VAL A 97 1.57 -17.09 -3.27
CA VAL A 97 1.33 -18.33 -4.03
C VAL A 97 2.56 -19.24 -4.03
N VAL A 98 3.79 -18.67 -4.05
CA VAL A 98 5.04 -19.43 -3.91
C VAL A 98 5.10 -20.14 -2.55
N ASP A 99 4.72 -19.46 -1.48
CA ASP A 99 4.68 -20.05 -0.15
C ASP A 99 3.64 -21.19 -0.07
N LEU A 100 2.43 -20.99 -0.60
CA LEU A 100 1.40 -22.04 -0.68
C LEU A 100 1.88 -23.25 -1.50
N ALA A 101 2.56 -23.01 -2.63
CA ALA A 101 3.15 -24.08 -3.44
C ALA A 101 4.25 -24.83 -2.68
N ALA A 102 5.09 -24.12 -1.93
CA ALA A 102 6.13 -24.71 -1.09
C ALA A 102 5.53 -25.48 0.10
N MET A 103 4.45 -24.97 0.69
CA MET A 103 3.70 -25.70 1.75
C MET A 103 3.12 -27.01 1.20
N ARG A 104 2.55 -27.03 -0.02
CA ARG A 104 2.08 -28.26 -0.68
C ARG A 104 3.22 -29.24 -0.91
N ALA A 105 4.37 -28.78 -1.38
CA ALA A 105 5.55 -29.61 -1.57
C ALA A 105 6.06 -30.20 -0.23
N ALA A 106 6.09 -29.39 0.83
CA ALA A 106 6.47 -29.82 2.17
C ALA A 106 5.47 -30.83 2.76
N MET A 107 4.17 -30.60 2.57
CA MET A 107 3.09 -31.51 2.97
C MET A 107 3.25 -32.88 2.30
N ALA A 108 3.44 -32.89 0.97
CA ALA A 108 3.67 -34.12 0.20
C ALA A 108 4.93 -34.87 0.65
N LYS A 109 6.04 -34.15 0.90
CA LYS A 109 7.30 -34.70 1.42
C LYS A 109 7.12 -35.35 2.80
N ALA A 110 6.26 -34.77 3.63
CA ALA A 110 5.90 -35.29 4.95
C ALA A 110 4.89 -36.45 4.90
N GLY A 111 4.40 -36.85 3.71
CA GLY A 111 3.42 -37.93 3.52
C GLY A 111 1.97 -37.49 3.74
N GLY A 112 1.70 -36.21 3.86
CA GLY A 112 0.37 -35.63 3.96
C GLY A 112 -0.28 -35.36 2.60
N ASP A 113 -1.55 -34.94 2.62
CA ASP A 113 -2.31 -34.61 1.42
C ASP A 113 -2.10 -33.12 1.04
N PRO A 114 -1.44 -32.81 -0.10
CA PRO A 114 -1.24 -31.43 -0.56
C PRO A 114 -2.53 -30.64 -0.74
N GLN A 115 -3.65 -31.29 -1.04
CA GLN A 115 -4.95 -30.64 -1.23
C GLN A 115 -5.53 -30.02 0.06
N LYS A 116 -4.97 -30.34 1.24
CA LYS A 116 -5.30 -29.66 2.49
C LYS A 116 -4.85 -28.19 2.45
N ILE A 117 -3.84 -27.84 1.64
CA ILE A 117 -3.36 -26.46 1.46
C ILE A 117 -4.18 -25.79 0.35
N ASN A 118 -5.31 -25.24 0.71
CA ASN A 118 -6.19 -24.44 -0.13
C ASN A 118 -6.73 -23.25 0.64
N PRO A 119 -7.01 -22.11 -0.01
CA PRO A 119 -7.73 -21.01 0.62
C PRO A 119 -9.11 -21.45 1.15
N LEU A 120 -9.35 -21.22 2.43
CA LEU A 120 -10.63 -21.47 3.09
C LEU A 120 -11.60 -20.30 2.94
N SER A 121 -11.09 -19.14 2.60
CA SER A 121 -11.85 -17.94 2.23
C SER A 121 -11.56 -17.57 0.78
N PRO A 122 -12.50 -16.95 0.06
CA PRO A 122 -12.26 -16.48 -1.30
C PRO A 122 -11.06 -15.55 -1.38
N VAL A 123 -10.20 -15.76 -2.36
CA VAL A 123 -9.02 -14.95 -2.65
C VAL A 123 -9.08 -14.47 -4.08
N ASP A 124 -9.02 -13.14 -4.26
CA ASP A 124 -8.90 -12.52 -5.57
C ASP A 124 -7.50 -11.88 -5.69
N LEU A 125 -6.72 -12.31 -6.67
CA LEU A 125 -5.43 -11.72 -7.00
C LEU A 125 -5.56 -10.90 -8.29
N VAL A 126 -5.23 -9.63 -8.25
CA VAL A 126 -5.24 -8.74 -9.42
C VAL A 126 -3.83 -8.47 -9.88
N ILE A 127 -3.55 -8.72 -11.17
CA ILE A 127 -2.27 -8.41 -11.79
C ILE A 127 -2.32 -6.95 -12.24
N ASP A 128 -1.70 -6.06 -11.46
CA ASP A 128 -1.81 -4.62 -11.63
C ASP A 128 -0.50 -3.83 -11.40
N HIS A 129 0.56 -4.51 -10.95
CA HIS A 129 1.83 -3.88 -10.58
C HIS A 129 2.97 -4.19 -11.56
N SER A 130 2.71 -4.94 -12.63
CA SER A 130 3.74 -5.40 -13.59
C SER A 130 3.92 -4.48 -14.79
N VAL A 131 2.96 -3.60 -15.08
CA VAL A 131 3.04 -2.64 -16.18
C VAL A 131 4.06 -1.54 -15.91
N MET A 132 4.91 -1.24 -16.89
CA MET A 132 5.90 -0.17 -16.84
C MET A 132 5.69 0.80 -18.01
N VAL A 133 5.88 2.09 -17.78
CA VAL A 133 5.71 3.12 -18.81
C VAL A 133 7.02 3.27 -19.64
N ASP A 134 7.33 2.27 -20.46
CA ASP A 134 8.45 2.31 -21.41
C ASP A 134 8.15 3.20 -22.60
N LYS A 135 6.91 3.16 -23.09
CA LYS A 135 6.40 3.95 -24.22
C LYS A 135 5.30 4.90 -23.72
N PHE A 136 5.29 6.11 -24.25
CA PHE A 136 4.37 7.17 -23.84
C PHE A 136 4.16 8.18 -24.96
N ALA A 137 3.18 9.06 -24.81
CA ALA A 137 2.86 10.17 -25.72
C ALA A 137 2.74 9.71 -27.20
N SER A 138 2.11 8.56 -27.42
CA SER A 138 1.79 8.03 -28.74
C SER A 138 0.61 7.07 -28.67
N GLU A 139 -0.18 7.02 -29.74
CA GLU A 139 -1.35 6.15 -29.89
C GLU A 139 -1.02 4.64 -29.69
N SER A 140 0.20 4.22 -30.04
CA SER A 140 0.64 2.84 -29.90
C SER A 140 1.30 2.51 -28.56
N ALA A 141 1.40 3.48 -27.64
CA ALA A 141 2.11 3.29 -26.37
C ALA A 141 1.53 2.15 -25.54
N PHE A 142 0.20 2.06 -25.45
CA PHE A 142 -0.47 1.00 -24.71
C PHE A 142 -0.11 -0.39 -25.22
N GLU A 143 -0.28 -0.63 -26.51
CA GLU A 143 0.00 -1.95 -27.14
C GLU A 143 1.46 -2.36 -26.97
N GLN A 144 2.38 -1.40 -27.14
CA GLN A 144 3.81 -1.66 -26.98
C GLN A 144 4.17 -1.97 -25.51
N ASN A 145 3.58 -1.27 -24.55
CA ASN A 145 3.82 -1.54 -23.12
C ASN A 145 3.26 -2.91 -22.72
N VAL A 146 2.07 -3.30 -23.21
CA VAL A 146 1.49 -4.63 -22.96
C VAL A 146 2.37 -5.73 -23.53
N GLU A 147 2.92 -5.55 -24.74
CA GLU A 147 3.83 -6.54 -25.34
C GLU A 147 5.10 -6.70 -24.49
N ILE A 148 5.70 -5.59 -24.06
CA ILE A 148 6.88 -5.60 -23.19
C ILE A 148 6.57 -6.23 -21.82
N GLU A 149 5.41 -5.92 -21.25
CA GLU A 149 4.92 -6.51 -19.99
C GLU A 149 4.83 -8.03 -20.06
N MET A 150 4.18 -8.56 -21.10
CA MET A 150 4.03 -10.00 -21.33
C MET A 150 5.37 -10.70 -21.52
N GLN A 151 6.29 -10.09 -22.29
CA GLN A 151 7.63 -10.65 -22.50
C GLN A 151 8.43 -10.70 -21.19
N ARG A 152 8.39 -9.65 -20.38
CA ARG A 152 9.14 -9.56 -19.11
C ARG A 152 8.60 -10.46 -18.01
N ASN A 153 7.28 -10.70 -17.99
CA ASN A 153 6.58 -11.35 -16.87
C ASN A 153 5.95 -12.70 -17.21
N GLY A 154 6.20 -13.25 -18.41
CA GLY A 154 5.54 -14.47 -18.88
C GLY A 154 5.68 -15.65 -17.93
N GLU A 155 6.84 -15.84 -17.31
CA GLU A 155 7.07 -16.92 -16.33
C GLU A 155 6.22 -16.72 -15.05
N ARG A 156 6.15 -15.47 -14.53
CA ARG A 156 5.29 -15.16 -13.38
C ARG A 156 3.81 -15.37 -13.71
N TYR A 157 3.41 -15.01 -14.91
CA TYR A 157 2.02 -15.16 -15.35
C TYR A 157 1.65 -16.64 -15.55
N ALA A 158 2.56 -17.45 -16.06
CA ALA A 158 2.37 -18.90 -16.12
C ALA A 158 2.23 -19.50 -14.71
N PHE A 159 3.05 -19.05 -13.75
CA PHE A 159 2.95 -19.48 -12.36
C PHE A 159 1.59 -19.10 -11.72
N LEU A 160 1.14 -17.87 -11.90
CA LEU A 160 -0.17 -17.43 -11.37
C LEU A 160 -1.33 -18.18 -12.03
N ARG A 161 -1.22 -18.47 -13.33
CA ARG A 161 -2.23 -19.26 -14.03
C ARG A 161 -2.25 -20.72 -13.58
N TRP A 162 -1.09 -21.30 -13.27
CA TRP A 162 -1.02 -22.59 -12.58
C TRP A 162 -1.76 -22.50 -11.22
N GLY A 163 -1.46 -21.48 -10.41
CA GLY A 163 -2.10 -21.29 -9.11
C GLY A 163 -3.62 -21.17 -9.21
N GLN A 164 -4.13 -20.43 -10.18
CA GLN A 164 -5.57 -20.33 -10.47
C GLN A 164 -6.22 -21.69 -10.74
N ASN A 165 -5.51 -22.62 -11.38
CA ASN A 165 -6.01 -23.96 -11.68
C ASN A 165 -5.80 -24.95 -10.52
N ALA A 166 -4.75 -24.75 -9.71
CA ALA A 166 -4.34 -25.68 -8.66
C ALA A 166 -5.04 -25.45 -7.32
N PHE A 167 -5.43 -24.21 -7.01
CA PHE A 167 -6.04 -23.86 -5.74
C PHE A 167 -7.53 -23.59 -5.88
N ASP A 168 -8.33 -24.18 -5.00
CA ASP A 168 -9.73 -23.82 -4.81
C ASP A 168 -9.86 -22.43 -4.15
N ASN A 169 -10.98 -21.73 -4.41
CA ASN A 169 -11.24 -20.38 -3.88
C ASN A 169 -10.17 -19.33 -4.24
N PHE A 170 -9.40 -19.54 -5.28
CA PHE A 170 -8.37 -18.64 -5.75
C PHE A 170 -8.65 -18.20 -7.17
N SER A 171 -8.85 -16.89 -7.36
CA SER A 171 -9.14 -16.28 -8.65
C SER A 171 -8.04 -15.29 -9.02
N VAL A 172 -7.70 -15.23 -10.31
CA VAL A 172 -6.74 -14.25 -10.83
C VAL A 172 -7.44 -13.33 -11.82
N VAL A 173 -7.37 -12.04 -11.58
CA VAL A 173 -7.74 -10.99 -12.53
C VAL A 173 -6.52 -10.70 -13.39
N PRO A 174 -6.57 -10.96 -14.71
CA PRO A 174 -5.44 -10.86 -15.61
C PRO A 174 -4.86 -9.45 -15.76
N PRO A 175 -3.63 -9.31 -16.30
CA PRO A 175 -3.02 -8.01 -16.54
C PRO A 175 -3.85 -7.16 -17.51
N GLY A 176 -3.73 -5.84 -17.42
CA GLY A 176 -4.45 -4.90 -18.27
C GLY A 176 -5.93 -4.72 -17.94
N THR A 177 -6.42 -5.26 -16.81
CA THR A 177 -7.82 -5.07 -16.35
C THR A 177 -7.97 -3.78 -15.54
N GLY A 178 -7.10 -3.55 -14.58
CA GLY A 178 -7.14 -2.37 -13.71
C GLY A 178 -6.35 -2.57 -12.43
N ILE A 179 -6.38 -1.56 -11.55
CA ILE A 179 -5.74 -1.63 -10.24
C ILE A 179 -6.63 -2.35 -9.23
N CYS A 180 -6.05 -3.16 -8.36
CA CYS A 180 -6.76 -4.07 -7.46
C CYS A 180 -7.84 -3.38 -6.61
N HIS A 181 -7.55 -2.24 -6.00
CA HIS A 181 -8.52 -1.55 -5.15
C HIS A 181 -9.66 -0.88 -5.93
N GLN A 182 -9.46 -0.46 -7.20
CA GLN A 182 -10.53 0.06 -8.04
C GLN A 182 -11.39 -1.07 -8.62
N VAL A 183 -10.78 -2.17 -9.08
CA VAL A 183 -11.51 -3.38 -9.49
C VAL A 183 -12.34 -3.93 -8.33
N ASN A 184 -11.80 -3.88 -7.11
CA ASN A 184 -12.53 -4.25 -5.90
C ASN A 184 -13.74 -3.36 -5.64
N LEU A 185 -13.58 -2.04 -5.74
CA LEU A 185 -14.67 -1.07 -5.56
C LEU A 185 -15.76 -1.24 -6.62
N GLU A 186 -15.36 -1.36 -7.89
CA GLU A 186 -16.27 -1.39 -9.04
C GLU A 186 -16.96 -2.74 -9.25
N TYR A 187 -16.33 -3.85 -8.83
CA TYR A 187 -16.80 -5.19 -9.16
C TYR A 187 -16.78 -6.19 -8.01
N LEU A 188 -15.63 -6.44 -7.34
CA LEU A 188 -15.49 -7.55 -6.39
C LEU A 188 -16.22 -7.31 -5.08
N GLY A 189 -16.27 -6.07 -4.59
CA GLY A 189 -16.95 -5.71 -3.34
C GLY A 189 -18.46 -5.81 -3.43
N ARG A 190 -19.11 -6.37 -2.40
CA ARG A 190 -20.56 -6.65 -2.39
C ARG A 190 -21.34 -5.92 -1.30
N THR A 191 -20.67 -5.28 -0.37
CA THR A 191 -21.22 -4.65 0.86
C THR A 191 -21.84 -5.65 1.82
N VAL A 192 -22.66 -6.56 1.32
CA VAL A 192 -23.17 -7.73 2.05
C VAL A 192 -22.75 -8.99 1.29
N TRP A 193 -22.02 -9.85 1.96
CA TRP A 193 -21.59 -11.14 1.43
C TRP A 193 -22.62 -12.21 1.72
N THR A 194 -22.67 -13.24 0.87
CA THR A 194 -23.51 -14.42 1.10
C THR A 194 -22.72 -15.69 0.97
N LYS A 195 -23.05 -16.69 1.80
CA LYS A 195 -22.45 -18.03 1.78
C LYS A 195 -23.53 -19.08 1.93
N ASP A 196 -23.54 -20.04 1.03
CA ASP A 196 -24.38 -21.23 1.15
C ASP A 196 -23.67 -22.30 1.99
N GLU A 197 -24.30 -22.76 3.07
CA GLU A 197 -23.75 -23.76 3.97
C GLU A 197 -24.91 -24.55 4.63
N ASP A 198 -24.82 -25.89 4.64
CA ASP A 198 -25.81 -26.79 5.25
C ASP A 198 -27.26 -26.52 4.80
N GLY A 199 -27.43 -26.20 3.49
CA GLY A 199 -28.74 -25.92 2.90
C GLY A 199 -29.34 -24.56 3.28
N ARG A 200 -28.58 -23.67 3.88
CA ARG A 200 -28.96 -22.31 4.24
C ARG A 200 -28.08 -21.30 3.52
N THR A 201 -28.65 -20.17 3.12
CA THR A 201 -27.88 -19.01 2.66
C THR A 201 -27.68 -18.04 3.83
N TYR A 202 -26.45 -17.85 4.26
CA TYR A 202 -26.09 -16.88 5.27
C TYR A 202 -25.75 -15.53 4.62
N ALA A 203 -26.17 -14.43 5.25
CA ALA A 203 -25.80 -13.07 4.88
C ALA A 203 -25.04 -12.41 6.02
N PHE A 204 -23.97 -11.71 5.70
CA PHE A 204 -23.10 -11.03 6.65
C PHE A 204 -22.36 -9.86 5.96
N PRO A 205 -21.79 -8.89 6.72
CA PRO A 205 -21.04 -7.80 6.11
C PRO A 205 -19.89 -8.32 5.25
N ASP A 206 -19.74 -7.78 4.05
CA ASP A 206 -18.51 -7.97 3.29
C ASP A 206 -17.36 -7.32 4.06
N THR A 207 -16.32 -8.08 4.29
CA THR A 207 -15.12 -7.65 5.02
C THR A 207 -13.90 -8.25 4.35
N LEU A 208 -12.81 -7.51 4.31
CA LEU A 208 -11.60 -8.05 3.71
C LEU A 208 -10.33 -7.54 4.38
N VAL A 209 -9.26 -8.32 4.19
CA VAL A 209 -7.89 -7.85 4.33
C VAL A 209 -7.22 -7.95 2.96
N GLY A 210 -6.30 -7.06 2.68
CA GLY A 210 -5.61 -7.03 1.40
C GLY A 210 -4.13 -6.76 1.51
N THR A 211 -3.36 -7.29 0.57
CA THR A 211 -1.92 -7.03 0.50
C THR A 211 -1.58 -5.70 -0.16
N ASP A 212 -2.57 -5.01 -0.70
CA ASP A 212 -2.46 -3.62 -1.11
C ASP A 212 -2.82 -2.67 0.04
N SER A 213 -2.00 -1.66 0.29
CA SER A 213 -2.26 -0.67 1.34
C SER A 213 -3.55 0.11 1.10
N HIS A 214 -3.94 0.30 -0.19
CA HIS A 214 -5.17 1.01 -0.57
C HIS A 214 -6.42 0.12 -0.63
N THR A 215 -6.35 -1.09 -0.10
CA THR A 215 -7.52 -1.93 0.20
C THR A 215 -8.61 -1.12 0.93
N THR A 216 -8.21 -0.14 1.71
CA THR A 216 -9.11 0.78 2.43
C THR A 216 -10.04 1.59 1.53
N MET A 217 -9.81 1.71 0.22
CA MET A 217 -10.76 2.36 -0.71
C MET A 217 -12.16 1.79 -0.59
N ILE A 218 -12.27 0.48 -0.32
CA ILE A 218 -13.56 -0.22 -0.21
C ILE A 218 -14.41 0.26 0.98
N ASN A 219 -13.79 0.93 1.96
CA ASN A 219 -14.53 1.46 3.10
C ASN A 219 -15.55 2.53 2.69
N GLY A 220 -15.31 3.20 1.56
CA GLY A 220 -16.29 4.11 0.95
C GLY A 220 -17.62 3.43 0.58
N LEU A 221 -17.57 2.12 0.30
CA LEU A 221 -18.75 1.28 -0.02
C LEU A 221 -19.44 0.71 1.25
N GLY A 222 -18.98 1.06 2.44
CA GLY A 222 -19.48 0.49 3.70
C GLY A 222 -18.92 -0.90 4.00
N VAL A 223 -17.83 -1.27 3.38
CA VAL A 223 -17.12 -2.54 3.61
C VAL A 223 -15.93 -2.29 4.54
N LEU A 224 -15.83 -3.04 5.62
CA LEU A 224 -14.69 -2.97 6.52
C LEU A 224 -13.52 -3.74 5.93
N GLY A 225 -12.46 -3.02 5.55
CA GLY A 225 -11.27 -3.60 4.95
C GLY A 225 -10.04 -2.75 5.15
N TRP A 226 -8.88 -3.39 5.26
CA TRP A 226 -7.59 -2.71 5.43
C TRP A 226 -6.42 -3.52 4.89
N GLY A 227 -5.28 -2.84 4.73
CA GLY A 227 -4.03 -3.46 4.32
C GLY A 227 -3.36 -4.26 5.43
N VAL A 228 -2.88 -5.44 5.06
CA VAL A 228 -2.08 -6.34 5.92
C VAL A 228 -0.79 -6.75 5.21
N GLY A 229 0.10 -7.42 5.92
CA GLY A 229 1.26 -8.06 5.32
C GLY A 229 0.89 -9.29 4.48
N GLY A 230 1.74 -9.64 3.51
CA GLY A 230 1.54 -10.86 2.71
C GLY A 230 1.38 -12.10 3.58
N ILE A 231 2.25 -12.26 4.56
CA ILE A 231 2.24 -13.40 5.50
C ILE A 231 0.94 -13.46 6.31
N GLU A 232 0.43 -12.31 6.76
CA GLU A 232 -0.83 -12.24 7.50
C GLU A 232 -2.03 -12.56 6.59
N ALA A 233 -2.00 -12.09 5.33
CA ALA A 233 -3.00 -12.43 4.32
C ALA A 233 -2.99 -13.93 3.99
N GLU A 234 -1.80 -14.53 3.85
CA GLU A 234 -1.65 -15.97 3.64
C GLU A 234 -2.24 -16.79 4.81
N ALA A 235 -1.95 -16.39 6.04
CA ALA A 235 -2.53 -17.03 7.22
C ALA A 235 -4.06 -16.87 7.27
N ALA A 236 -4.58 -15.67 6.95
CA ALA A 236 -6.01 -15.40 6.92
C ALA A 236 -6.73 -16.25 5.86
N MET A 237 -6.16 -16.39 4.65
CA MET A 237 -6.77 -17.26 3.64
C MET A 237 -6.76 -18.73 4.04
N LEU A 238 -5.81 -19.19 4.85
CA LEU A 238 -5.73 -20.53 5.42
C LEU A 238 -6.54 -20.70 6.71
N GLY A 239 -7.45 -19.76 7.01
CA GLY A 239 -8.42 -19.86 8.10
C GLY A 239 -7.94 -19.36 9.45
N GLN A 240 -6.71 -18.82 9.55
CA GLN A 240 -6.28 -18.20 10.78
C GLN A 240 -6.99 -16.86 10.99
N PRO A 241 -7.40 -16.52 12.21
CA PRO A 241 -7.93 -15.21 12.49
C PRO A 241 -6.83 -14.14 12.45
N VAL A 242 -7.24 -12.93 12.09
CA VAL A 242 -6.42 -11.74 12.31
C VAL A 242 -6.60 -11.31 13.78
N SER A 243 -5.55 -11.43 14.55
CA SER A 243 -5.53 -11.01 15.94
C SER A 243 -5.36 -9.49 16.04
N MET A 244 -6.21 -8.82 16.80
CA MET A 244 -6.17 -7.37 16.96
C MET A 244 -6.77 -6.96 18.31
N LEU A 245 -6.30 -5.83 18.86
CA LEU A 245 -7.01 -5.18 19.97
C LEU A 245 -8.29 -4.53 19.43
N ILE A 246 -9.34 -4.49 20.26
CA ILE A 246 -10.55 -3.72 19.92
C ILE A 246 -10.12 -2.26 19.72
N PRO A 247 -10.30 -1.68 18.51
CA PRO A 247 -9.67 -0.42 18.16
C PRO A 247 -10.34 0.79 18.84
N GLU A 248 -9.56 1.83 19.06
CA GLU A 248 -10.10 3.17 19.23
C GLU A 248 -10.69 3.64 17.91
N VAL A 249 -11.77 4.40 17.96
CA VAL A 249 -12.46 4.95 16.78
C VAL A 249 -12.52 6.47 16.87
N ILE A 250 -11.94 7.13 15.87
CA ILE A 250 -12.00 8.59 15.73
C ILE A 250 -13.13 8.94 14.79
N GLY A 251 -14.12 9.69 15.30
CA GLY A 251 -15.21 10.21 14.47
C GLY A 251 -14.78 11.45 13.69
N PHE A 252 -14.96 11.44 12.36
CA PHE A 252 -14.70 12.61 11.52
C PHE A 252 -16.01 13.16 10.98
N LYS A 253 -16.46 14.30 11.54
CA LYS A 253 -17.72 14.93 11.15
C LYS A 253 -17.53 15.82 9.93
N LEU A 254 -18.28 15.54 8.86
CA LEU A 254 -18.34 16.35 7.65
C LEU A 254 -19.64 17.12 7.61
N THR A 255 -19.56 18.43 7.36
CA THR A 255 -20.71 19.33 7.17
C THR A 255 -20.49 20.21 5.94
N GLY A 256 -21.56 20.90 5.51
CA GLY A 256 -21.50 21.78 4.35
C GLY A 256 -21.30 21.03 3.03
N LYS A 257 -20.84 21.74 2.01
CA LYS A 257 -20.58 21.26 0.65
C LYS A 257 -19.31 21.89 0.09
N LEU A 258 -18.66 21.21 -0.85
CA LEU A 258 -17.53 21.77 -1.59
C LEU A 258 -17.97 22.98 -2.41
N ARG A 259 -17.13 24.03 -2.42
CA ARG A 259 -17.32 25.21 -3.26
C ARG A 259 -17.00 24.90 -4.72
N GLU A 260 -17.51 25.75 -5.63
CA GLU A 260 -17.14 25.66 -7.04
C GLU A 260 -15.63 25.79 -7.25
N GLY A 261 -15.08 24.98 -8.13
CA GLY A 261 -13.63 24.93 -8.40
C GLY A 261 -12.82 24.04 -7.44
N ILE A 262 -13.43 23.57 -6.35
CA ILE A 262 -12.78 22.65 -5.39
C ILE A 262 -13.12 21.20 -5.74
N THR A 263 -12.13 20.33 -5.67
CA THR A 263 -12.25 18.93 -6.09
C THR A 263 -12.27 17.98 -4.88
N ALA A 264 -12.68 16.72 -5.12
CA ALA A 264 -12.56 15.64 -4.14
C ALA A 264 -11.11 15.46 -3.66
N THR A 265 -10.12 15.70 -4.53
CA THR A 265 -8.71 15.63 -4.17
C THR A 265 -8.34 16.68 -3.12
N ASP A 266 -8.83 17.91 -3.24
CA ASP A 266 -8.58 18.97 -2.25
C ASP A 266 -9.17 18.60 -0.89
N LEU A 267 -10.37 18.01 -0.90
CA LEU A 267 -11.02 17.51 0.32
C LEU A 267 -10.19 16.41 0.97
N VAL A 268 -9.77 15.40 0.21
CA VAL A 268 -9.00 14.27 0.78
C VAL A 268 -7.64 14.72 1.31
N LEU A 269 -6.96 15.65 0.66
CA LEU A 269 -5.70 16.21 1.17
C LEU A 269 -5.90 16.98 2.48
N THR A 270 -7.00 17.73 2.60
CA THR A 270 -7.37 18.44 3.83
C THR A 270 -7.65 17.47 4.96
N VAL A 271 -8.47 16.45 4.71
CA VAL A 271 -8.77 15.38 5.68
C VAL A 271 -7.50 14.66 6.12
N THR A 272 -6.62 14.33 5.17
CA THR A 272 -5.35 13.64 5.43
C THR A 272 -4.46 14.45 6.36
N GLN A 273 -4.29 15.73 6.11
CA GLN A 273 -3.52 16.64 6.96
C GLN A 273 -4.10 16.74 8.37
N MET A 274 -5.41 16.89 8.50
CA MET A 274 -6.10 16.98 9.80
C MET A 274 -5.94 15.71 10.63
N LEU A 275 -6.15 14.54 10.01
CA LEU A 275 -6.03 13.24 10.69
C LEU A 275 -4.59 12.92 11.05
N ARG A 276 -3.63 13.23 10.17
CA ARG A 276 -2.20 13.05 10.48
C ARG A 276 -1.77 13.90 11.67
N LYS A 277 -2.23 15.16 11.72
CA LYS A 277 -2.00 16.07 12.87
C LYS A 277 -2.68 15.57 14.15
N LYS A 278 -3.85 14.95 14.04
CA LYS A 278 -4.57 14.34 15.17
C LYS A 278 -3.84 13.13 15.76
N GLY A 279 -3.09 12.37 14.95
CA GLY A 279 -2.40 11.18 15.41
C GLY A 279 -3.34 9.98 15.53
N VAL A 280 -3.74 9.43 14.38
CA VAL A 280 -4.71 8.31 14.28
C VAL A 280 -4.05 6.96 13.97
N VAL A 281 -2.74 6.85 14.16
CA VAL A 281 -1.99 5.61 13.87
C VAL A 281 -2.56 4.44 14.68
N GLY A 282 -2.89 3.34 13.97
CA GLY A 282 -3.46 2.14 14.56
C GLY A 282 -4.92 2.25 15.01
N LYS A 283 -5.58 3.39 14.77
CA LYS A 283 -6.99 3.61 15.09
C LYS A 283 -7.87 3.43 13.86
N PHE A 284 -9.16 3.24 14.08
CA PHE A 284 -10.17 3.36 13.03
C PHE A 284 -10.61 4.83 12.93
N VAL A 285 -10.88 5.28 11.73
CA VAL A 285 -11.57 6.55 11.47
C VAL A 285 -12.93 6.22 10.88
N GLU A 286 -13.99 6.84 11.40
CA GLU A 286 -15.35 6.68 10.89
C GLU A 286 -15.93 8.05 10.56
N PHE A 287 -16.37 8.20 9.31
CA PHE A 287 -16.94 9.45 8.80
C PHE A 287 -18.43 9.50 9.07
N TYR A 288 -18.92 10.67 9.52
CA TYR A 288 -20.32 10.90 9.85
C TYR A 288 -20.70 12.36 9.63
N GLY A 289 -21.95 12.69 9.85
CA GLY A 289 -22.50 14.05 9.72
C GLY A 289 -23.35 14.24 8.48
N ASP A 290 -24.05 15.38 8.43
CA ASP A 290 -25.03 15.66 7.37
C ASP A 290 -24.36 15.91 6.00
N GLY A 291 -23.08 16.32 5.98
CA GLY A 291 -22.30 16.49 4.73
C GLY A 291 -22.19 15.23 3.89
N LEU A 292 -22.33 14.04 4.51
CA LEU A 292 -22.31 12.77 3.77
C LEU A 292 -23.48 12.61 2.79
N ALA A 293 -24.62 13.27 3.04
CA ALA A 293 -25.79 13.14 2.18
C ALA A 293 -25.56 13.68 0.75
N ASP A 294 -24.63 14.61 0.60
CA ASP A 294 -24.30 15.24 -0.67
C ASP A 294 -22.91 14.82 -1.19
N LEU A 295 -22.23 13.90 -0.49
CA LEU A 295 -20.89 13.42 -0.85
C LEU A 295 -21.00 12.14 -1.70
N PRO A 296 -20.69 12.19 -3.01
CA PRO A 296 -20.75 11.02 -3.90
C PRO A 296 -19.90 9.87 -3.37
N LEU A 297 -20.25 8.64 -3.71
CA LEU A 297 -19.51 7.46 -3.23
C LEU A 297 -18.05 7.48 -3.71
N ALA A 298 -17.79 7.94 -4.92
CA ALA A 298 -16.43 8.08 -5.43
C ALA A 298 -15.57 9.01 -4.57
N ASP A 299 -16.14 10.10 -4.02
CA ASP A 299 -15.43 10.98 -3.09
C ASP A 299 -15.16 10.29 -1.75
N ARG A 300 -16.12 9.53 -1.22
CA ARG A 300 -15.94 8.71 -0.01
C ARG A 300 -14.82 7.68 -0.21
N ALA A 301 -14.81 7.00 -1.35
CA ALA A 301 -13.78 6.03 -1.71
C ALA A 301 -12.40 6.68 -1.83
N THR A 302 -12.31 7.89 -2.39
CA THR A 302 -11.07 8.68 -2.48
C THR A 302 -10.53 9.02 -1.09
N ILE A 303 -11.38 9.42 -0.15
CA ILE A 303 -11.00 9.70 1.25
C ILE A 303 -10.55 8.41 1.95
N ALA A 304 -11.30 7.33 1.81
CA ALA A 304 -10.99 6.04 2.40
C ALA A 304 -9.67 5.45 1.85
N ASN A 305 -9.39 5.66 0.56
CA ASN A 305 -8.16 5.21 -0.10
C ASN A 305 -6.91 5.73 0.61
N MET A 306 -6.92 6.97 1.10
CA MET A 306 -5.78 7.59 1.75
C MET A 306 -5.66 7.28 3.26
N ALA A 307 -6.36 6.27 3.78
CA ALA A 307 -6.21 5.86 5.18
C ALA A 307 -4.76 5.54 5.57
N PRO A 308 -3.94 4.85 4.74
CA PRO A 308 -2.52 4.65 5.03
C PRO A 308 -1.73 5.95 5.16
N GLU A 309 -2.05 6.96 4.35
CA GLU A 309 -1.36 8.25 4.33
C GLU A 309 -1.69 9.09 5.57
N TYR A 310 -2.93 9.08 6.04
CA TYR A 310 -3.23 9.72 7.34
C TYR A 310 -2.93 8.84 8.56
N GLY A 311 -2.53 7.57 8.35
CA GLY A 311 -2.01 6.67 9.37
C GLY A 311 -3.06 5.81 10.07
N ALA A 312 -4.33 5.86 9.66
CA ALA A 312 -5.39 5.02 10.22
C ALA A 312 -5.39 3.60 9.65
N THR A 313 -5.95 2.67 10.39
CA THR A 313 -6.17 1.30 9.89
C THR A 313 -7.22 1.28 8.79
N CYS A 314 -8.29 2.08 8.93
CA CYS A 314 -9.33 2.24 7.92
C CYS A 314 -9.99 3.63 8.01
N GLY A 315 -10.71 4.02 6.95
CA GLY A 315 -11.53 5.24 6.91
C GLY A 315 -12.96 4.87 6.49
N PHE A 316 -13.79 4.47 7.43
CA PHE A 316 -15.07 3.82 7.20
C PHE A 316 -16.23 4.80 6.97
N PHE A 317 -17.05 4.51 5.98
CA PHE A 317 -18.30 5.22 5.70
C PHE A 317 -19.51 4.31 5.90
N PRO A 318 -20.61 4.79 6.48
CA PRO A 318 -21.83 4.00 6.63
C PRO A 318 -22.54 3.78 5.29
N VAL A 319 -23.33 2.73 5.21
CA VAL A 319 -24.19 2.42 4.05
C VAL A 319 -25.42 3.34 4.03
N ASP A 320 -25.73 3.89 2.86
CA ASP A 320 -26.92 4.73 2.63
C ASP A 320 -27.41 4.66 1.17
N GLU A 321 -28.37 5.52 0.79
CA GLU A 321 -28.91 5.58 -0.58
C GLU A 321 -27.82 5.84 -1.64
N ILE A 322 -26.76 6.59 -1.30
CA ILE A 322 -25.64 6.86 -2.23
C ILE A 322 -24.88 5.56 -2.49
N THR A 323 -24.71 4.71 -1.47
CA THR A 323 -24.11 3.38 -1.61
C THR A 323 -24.94 2.52 -2.57
N LEU A 324 -26.27 2.48 -2.41
CA LEU A 324 -27.17 1.71 -3.29
C LEU A 324 -27.12 2.23 -4.73
N GLY A 325 -27.11 3.56 -4.90
CA GLY A 325 -26.96 4.20 -6.21
C GLY A 325 -25.68 3.79 -6.93
N TYR A 326 -24.55 3.73 -6.23
CA TYR A 326 -23.29 3.27 -6.79
C TYR A 326 -23.28 1.78 -7.14
N LEU A 327 -23.85 0.93 -6.29
CA LEU A 327 -23.97 -0.50 -6.58
C LEU A 327 -24.78 -0.75 -7.88
N ARG A 328 -25.86 0.01 -8.11
CA ARG A 328 -26.61 -0.03 -9.36
C ARG A 328 -25.80 0.47 -10.54
N LEU A 329 -25.15 1.63 -10.41
CA LEU A 329 -24.31 2.19 -11.46
C LEU A 329 -23.20 1.23 -11.88
N SER A 330 -22.54 0.61 -10.91
CA SER A 330 -21.44 -0.35 -11.16
C SER A 330 -21.91 -1.77 -11.51
N GLY A 331 -23.21 -1.95 -11.84
CA GLY A 331 -23.77 -3.16 -12.42
C GLY A 331 -24.01 -4.30 -11.44
N ARG A 332 -24.06 -4.04 -10.10
CA ARG A 332 -24.46 -5.10 -9.17
C ARG A 332 -25.89 -5.51 -9.37
N PRO A 333 -26.24 -6.82 -9.31
CA PRO A 333 -27.61 -7.29 -9.46
C PRO A 333 -28.57 -6.60 -8.49
N GLU A 334 -29.78 -6.26 -8.92
CA GLU A 334 -30.79 -5.59 -8.07
C GLU A 334 -31.13 -6.43 -6.81
N SER A 335 -31.04 -7.77 -6.91
CA SER A 335 -31.20 -8.66 -5.75
C SER A 335 -30.12 -8.41 -4.67
N THR A 336 -28.88 -8.11 -5.08
CA THR A 336 -27.79 -7.72 -4.16
C THR A 336 -28.08 -6.35 -3.54
N VAL A 337 -28.52 -5.38 -4.33
CA VAL A 337 -28.85 -4.01 -3.85
C VAL A 337 -29.96 -4.06 -2.80
N LYS A 338 -31.04 -4.82 -3.07
CA LYS A 338 -32.12 -5.00 -2.12
C LYS A 338 -31.66 -5.72 -0.84
N LEU A 339 -30.77 -6.70 -0.97
CA LEU A 339 -30.20 -7.38 0.21
C LEU A 339 -29.38 -6.41 1.04
N VAL A 340 -28.53 -5.60 0.42
CA VAL A 340 -27.70 -4.59 1.11
C VAL A 340 -28.58 -3.61 1.88
N GLU A 341 -29.65 -3.12 1.27
CA GLU A 341 -30.59 -2.20 1.92
C GLU A 341 -31.27 -2.87 3.12
N ALA A 342 -31.91 -4.01 2.92
CA ALA A 342 -32.66 -4.71 3.94
C ALA A 342 -31.76 -5.15 5.12
N TYR A 343 -30.61 -5.73 4.81
CA TYR A 343 -29.67 -6.19 5.83
C TYR A 343 -29.08 -5.02 6.64
N SER A 344 -28.67 -3.95 5.99
CA SER A 344 -28.07 -2.79 6.66
C SER A 344 -29.06 -2.09 7.59
N LYS A 345 -30.33 -1.98 7.17
CA LYS A 345 -31.42 -1.43 8.01
C LYS A 345 -31.70 -2.33 9.20
N GLU A 346 -31.83 -3.63 8.99
CA GLU A 346 -32.11 -4.61 10.05
C GLU A 346 -30.99 -4.66 11.10
N GLN A 347 -29.74 -4.55 10.68
CA GLN A 347 -28.55 -4.61 11.56
C GLN A 347 -28.19 -3.27 12.22
N GLY A 348 -28.90 -2.19 11.90
CA GLY A 348 -28.56 -0.84 12.37
C GLY A 348 -27.19 -0.34 11.82
N LEU A 349 -26.84 -0.75 10.60
CA LEU A 349 -25.66 -0.30 9.84
C LEU A 349 -26.01 0.79 8.80
N TRP A 350 -27.29 1.12 8.67
CA TRP A 350 -27.78 2.14 7.76
C TRP A 350 -27.59 3.55 8.34
N ARG A 351 -27.10 4.47 7.52
CA ARG A 351 -26.94 5.88 7.94
C ARG A 351 -28.30 6.57 8.11
N GLU A 352 -28.59 6.99 9.31
CA GLU A 352 -29.76 7.79 9.62
C GLU A 352 -29.38 9.27 9.82
N LYS A 353 -30.23 10.17 9.32
CA LYS A 353 -30.01 11.61 9.47
C LYS A 353 -29.99 12.00 10.95
N GLY A 354 -28.97 12.74 11.35
CA GLY A 354 -28.83 13.21 12.74
C GLY A 354 -28.37 12.14 13.72
N HIS A 355 -28.14 10.91 13.28
CA HIS A 355 -27.54 9.88 14.13
C HIS A 355 -26.04 10.11 14.27
N GLU A 356 -25.57 10.23 15.50
CA GLU A 356 -24.16 10.38 15.84
C GLU A 356 -23.72 9.25 16.79
N PRO A 357 -22.86 8.32 16.33
CA PRO A 357 -22.25 7.32 17.19
C PRO A 357 -21.39 7.96 18.27
N VAL A 358 -21.05 7.18 19.28
CA VAL A 358 -20.06 7.55 20.31
C VAL A 358 -18.68 7.17 19.80
N PHE A 359 -17.72 8.10 19.88
CA PHE A 359 -16.35 7.89 19.43
C PHE A 359 -15.35 8.07 20.57
N THR A 360 -14.13 7.56 20.40
CA THR A 360 -13.02 7.80 21.33
C THR A 360 -12.70 9.30 21.38
N ASP A 361 -12.63 9.92 20.22
CA ASP A 361 -12.43 11.37 20.04
C ASP A 361 -13.01 11.78 18.67
N THR A 362 -13.12 13.06 18.39
CA THR A 362 -13.76 13.57 17.16
C THR A 362 -12.97 14.71 16.53
N LEU A 363 -13.14 14.83 15.20
CA LEU A 363 -12.75 15.98 14.38
C LEU A 363 -13.97 16.49 13.61
N HIS A 364 -13.94 17.74 13.19
CA HIS A 364 -14.98 18.37 12.37
C HIS A 364 -14.35 19.17 11.25
N LEU A 365 -14.94 19.08 10.04
CA LEU A 365 -14.62 19.89 8.88
C LEU A 365 -15.91 20.35 8.20
N ASP A 366 -16.04 21.66 8.01
CA ASP A 366 -16.98 22.22 7.04
C ASP A 366 -16.34 22.16 5.65
N MET A 367 -16.93 21.39 4.74
CA MET A 367 -16.38 21.22 3.38
C MET A 367 -16.34 22.54 2.59
N GLY A 368 -17.09 23.57 3.01
CA GLY A 368 -16.99 24.91 2.44
C GLY A 368 -15.70 25.66 2.75
N GLU A 369 -14.91 25.19 3.71
CA GLU A 369 -13.60 25.76 4.07
C GLU A 369 -12.43 25.15 3.29
N VAL A 370 -12.66 24.09 2.50
CA VAL A 370 -11.61 23.41 1.74
C VAL A 370 -11.08 24.33 0.64
N GLU A 371 -9.76 24.34 0.46
CA GLU A 371 -9.04 25.14 -0.54
C GLU A 371 -8.34 24.24 -1.56
N ALA A 372 -8.17 24.75 -2.80
CA ALA A 372 -7.38 24.08 -3.83
C ALA A 372 -5.95 23.82 -3.36
N SER A 373 -5.49 22.60 -3.47
CA SER A 373 -4.27 22.15 -2.82
C SER A 373 -3.51 21.10 -3.64
N LEU A 374 -2.20 21.00 -3.37
CA LEU A 374 -1.37 19.85 -3.70
C LEU A 374 -0.76 19.30 -2.41
N ALA A 375 -0.16 18.12 -2.46
CA ALA A 375 0.68 17.61 -1.39
C ALA A 375 2.08 17.31 -1.89
N GLY A 376 3.08 17.77 -1.17
CA GLY A 376 4.50 17.64 -1.50
C GLY A 376 5.34 18.70 -0.79
N PRO A 377 6.65 18.78 -1.10
CA PRO A 377 7.39 18.04 -2.14
C PRO A 377 7.81 16.62 -1.76
N LYS A 378 7.63 16.19 -0.49
CA LYS A 378 8.18 14.91 0.00
C LYS A 378 7.11 13.87 0.33
N ARG A 379 6.00 14.26 0.97
CA ARG A 379 5.03 13.31 1.54
C ARG A 379 3.59 13.67 1.17
N PRO A 380 2.71 12.68 1.00
CA PRO A 380 1.30 12.93 0.62
C PRO A 380 0.47 13.63 1.70
N GLN A 381 0.93 13.71 2.93
CA GLN A 381 0.30 14.47 4.01
C GLN A 381 0.79 15.92 4.13
N ASP A 382 1.85 16.29 3.42
CA ASP A 382 2.37 17.67 3.41
C ASP A 382 1.55 18.50 2.42
N ARG A 383 0.35 18.92 2.84
CA ARG A 383 -0.59 19.70 2.02
C ARG A 383 -0.16 21.15 1.95
N GLU A 384 -0.08 21.65 0.71
CA GLU A 384 0.17 23.04 0.38
C GLU A 384 -1.03 23.62 -0.40
N ALA A 385 -1.46 24.82 -0.04
CA ALA A 385 -2.42 25.56 -0.85
C ALA A 385 -1.83 25.84 -2.24
N LEU A 386 -2.65 25.78 -3.29
CA LEU A 386 -2.19 25.93 -4.69
C LEU A 386 -1.31 27.18 -4.90
N GLN A 387 -1.66 28.28 -4.26
CA GLN A 387 -0.90 29.55 -4.32
C GLN A 387 0.49 29.48 -3.65
N ASN A 388 0.72 28.51 -2.76
CA ASN A 388 1.96 28.38 -1.98
C ASN A 388 2.95 27.37 -2.58
N VAL A 389 2.56 26.57 -3.56
CA VAL A 389 3.38 25.49 -4.14
C VAL A 389 4.76 25.98 -4.60
N ALA A 390 4.81 27.13 -5.32
CA ALA A 390 6.06 27.70 -5.78
C ALA A 390 6.98 28.11 -4.61
N SER A 391 6.41 28.65 -3.54
CA SER A 391 7.14 29.05 -2.33
C SER A 391 7.68 27.83 -1.60
N ALA A 392 6.86 26.79 -1.41
CA ALA A 392 7.27 25.54 -0.77
C ALA A 392 8.40 24.84 -1.55
N PHE A 393 8.33 24.82 -2.88
CA PHE A 393 9.43 24.30 -3.69
C PHE A 393 10.71 25.13 -3.53
N ASN A 394 10.62 26.45 -3.55
CA ASN A 394 11.80 27.33 -3.40
C ASN A 394 12.44 27.20 -2.01
N GLU A 395 11.64 27.01 -0.96
CA GLU A 395 12.13 26.71 0.40
C GLU A 395 12.86 25.37 0.44
N PHE A 396 12.28 24.32 -0.11
CA PHE A 396 12.91 23.02 -0.25
C PHE A 396 14.26 23.10 -0.99
N LEU A 397 14.31 23.82 -2.12
CA LEU A 397 15.54 24.04 -2.88
C LEU A 397 16.59 24.81 -2.07
N GLY A 398 16.18 25.83 -1.31
CA GLY A 398 17.06 26.60 -0.41
C GLY A 398 17.67 25.73 0.68
N LEU A 399 16.91 24.84 1.30
CA LEU A 399 17.41 23.89 2.29
C LEU A 399 18.42 22.89 1.70
N GLN A 400 18.22 22.45 0.45
CA GLN A 400 19.20 21.60 -0.24
C GLN A 400 20.51 22.30 -0.58
N LEU A 401 20.43 23.57 -0.97
CA LEU A 401 21.60 24.37 -1.33
C LEU A 401 22.38 24.87 -0.13
N HIS A 402 21.72 25.07 1.01
CA HIS A 402 22.29 25.61 2.25
C HIS A 402 21.92 24.79 3.49
N PRO A 403 22.34 23.53 3.59
CA PRO A 403 21.93 22.62 4.65
C PRO A 403 22.26 23.07 6.08
N SER A 404 23.23 23.97 6.25
CA SER A 404 23.69 24.43 7.59
C SER A 404 22.94 25.65 8.16
N SER A 405 21.98 26.23 7.43
CA SER A 405 21.37 27.52 7.81
C SER A 405 20.10 27.39 8.68
N THR A 406 19.53 26.20 8.80
CA THR A 406 18.32 25.94 9.63
C THR A 406 18.47 24.66 10.43
N GLU A 407 17.69 24.52 11.52
CA GLU A 407 17.64 23.29 12.35
C GLU A 407 17.18 22.08 11.53
N GLU A 408 16.26 22.30 10.59
CA GLU A 408 15.76 21.32 9.62
C GLU A 408 16.81 21.00 8.54
N GLY A 409 17.59 21.96 8.09
CA GLY A 409 18.75 21.77 7.21
C GLY A 409 19.90 21.04 7.92
N ARG A 410 20.04 21.21 9.26
CA ARG A 410 20.96 20.39 10.07
C ARG A 410 20.49 18.95 10.16
N LEU A 411 19.20 18.70 10.39
CA LEU A 411 18.61 17.36 10.36
C LEU A 411 18.76 16.69 8.99
N LEU A 412 18.60 17.45 7.90
CA LEU A 412 18.84 16.96 6.54
C LEU A 412 20.34 16.71 6.27
N SER A 413 21.25 17.51 6.82
CA SER A 413 22.70 17.32 6.67
C SER A 413 23.26 16.24 7.61
N GLU A 414 22.70 16.08 8.79
CA GLU A 414 22.99 14.96 9.71
C GLU A 414 22.46 13.63 9.16
N GLY A 415 21.47 13.69 8.27
CA GLY A 415 21.03 12.57 7.44
C GLY A 415 21.94 12.24 6.23
N GLY A 416 23.10 12.91 6.06
CA GLY A 416 24.19 12.52 5.13
C GLY A 416 23.88 12.61 3.63
N GLY A 417 23.53 13.78 3.11
CA GLY A 417 23.31 14.00 1.67
C GLY A 417 23.92 15.28 1.13
N GLY A 418 24.94 15.81 1.78
CA GLY A 418 25.65 17.01 1.31
C GLY A 418 26.86 16.69 0.44
N THR A 419 26.69 16.38 -0.85
CA THR A 419 27.76 16.64 -1.80
C THR A 419 27.93 18.16 -1.94
N ALA A 420 29.16 18.65 -1.79
CA ALA A 420 29.48 20.05 -1.97
C ALA A 420 28.98 20.51 -3.35
N VAL A 421 27.91 21.28 -3.39
CA VAL A 421 27.34 21.82 -4.62
C VAL A 421 28.24 22.93 -5.09
N GLY A 422 28.85 22.75 -6.26
CA GLY A 422 29.69 23.79 -6.87
C GLY A 422 28.90 25.07 -7.11
N ALA A 423 29.60 26.20 -7.17
CA ALA A 423 29.07 27.57 -7.30
C ALA A 423 28.07 27.81 -8.44
N ASN A 424 27.87 26.87 -9.38
CA ASN A 424 26.89 26.94 -10.47
C ASN A 424 25.48 26.47 -10.11
N ALA A 425 25.28 25.85 -8.94
CA ALA A 425 23.95 25.33 -8.53
C ALA A 425 22.93 26.43 -8.20
N ALA A 426 23.36 27.65 -7.92
CA ALA A 426 22.43 28.74 -7.59
C ALA A 426 21.51 29.17 -8.75
N PHE A 427 21.91 28.93 -10.01
CA PHE A 427 21.10 29.25 -11.19
C PHE A 427 20.35 28.04 -11.79
N GLY A 428 20.81 26.82 -11.51
CA GLY A 428 20.13 25.56 -11.80
C GLY A 428 19.39 25.52 -13.13
N GLU A 429 20.05 25.82 -14.23
CA GLU A 429 19.49 25.76 -15.58
C GLU A 429 20.53 25.23 -16.58
N ILE A 430 20.05 24.56 -17.62
CA ILE A 430 20.90 24.02 -18.69
C ILE A 430 20.11 24.01 -20.00
N ASP A 431 20.83 24.38 -21.10
CA ASP A 431 20.29 24.23 -22.45
C ASP A 431 20.57 22.81 -22.98
N TYR A 432 19.55 22.19 -23.57
CA TYR A 432 19.65 20.85 -24.16
C TYR A 432 18.96 20.81 -25.53
N GLN A 433 19.35 19.85 -26.39
CA GLN A 433 18.78 19.64 -27.71
C GLN A 433 17.74 18.54 -27.69
N HIS A 434 16.57 18.82 -28.25
CA HIS A 434 15.50 17.84 -28.45
C HIS A 434 14.70 18.17 -29.71
N ASP A 435 14.46 17.22 -30.59
CA ASP A 435 13.75 17.36 -31.86
C ASP A 435 14.25 18.51 -32.73
N GLY A 436 15.58 18.71 -32.74
CA GLY A 436 16.24 19.76 -33.53
C GLY A 436 16.08 21.17 -32.97
N GLN A 437 15.52 21.31 -31.78
CA GLN A 437 15.36 22.60 -31.10
C GLN A 437 16.19 22.66 -29.81
N THR A 438 16.62 23.85 -29.44
CA THR A 438 17.26 24.11 -28.15
C THR A 438 16.22 24.49 -27.13
N HIS A 439 16.16 23.74 -26.05
CA HIS A 439 15.28 24.00 -24.92
C HIS A 439 16.10 24.25 -23.65
N ARG A 440 15.53 24.99 -22.70
CA ARG A 440 16.16 25.29 -21.40
C ARG A 440 15.42 24.59 -20.27
N LEU A 441 16.12 23.71 -19.56
CA LEU A 441 15.62 23.02 -18.36
C LEU A 441 16.14 23.75 -17.11
N LYS A 442 15.25 23.91 -16.10
CA LYS A 442 15.52 24.65 -14.86
C LYS A 442 15.11 23.84 -13.63
N ASN A 443 15.68 24.22 -12.48
CA ASN A 443 15.14 23.76 -11.19
C ASN A 443 13.64 24.01 -11.11
N GLY A 444 12.89 23.00 -10.62
CA GLY A 444 11.43 23.02 -10.55
C GLY A 444 10.73 22.65 -11.86
N ALA A 445 11.47 22.28 -12.92
CA ALA A 445 10.85 21.74 -14.13
C ALA A 445 10.04 20.48 -13.81
N VAL A 446 8.81 20.42 -14.29
CA VAL A 446 7.98 19.21 -14.24
C VAL A 446 8.42 18.29 -15.37
N VAL A 447 9.09 17.20 -15.04
CA VAL A 447 9.60 16.23 -16.03
C VAL A 447 8.70 14.98 -16.15
N ILE A 448 7.81 14.77 -15.18
CA ILE A 448 6.77 13.73 -15.22
C ILE A 448 5.45 14.36 -14.82
N ALA A 449 4.43 14.21 -15.66
CA ALA A 449 3.04 14.55 -15.36
C ALA A 449 2.17 13.32 -15.65
N ALA A 450 1.67 12.66 -14.61
CA ALA A 450 0.97 11.40 -14.79
C ALA A 450 -0.41 11.41 -14.12
N ILE A 451 -1.44 11.12 -14.92
CA ILE A 451 -2.74 10.72 -14.40
C ILE A 451 -2.66 9.22 -14.17
N THR A 452 -2.46 8.85 -12.91
CA THR A 452 -2.12 7.47 -12.50
C THR A 452 -3.20 6.87 -11.60
N SER A 453 -3.31 5.57 -11.60
CA SER A 453 -4.44 4.78 -11.11
C SER A 453 -4.73 4.81 -9.61
N CYS A 454 -3.89 5.40 -8.76
CA CYS A 454 -4.00 5.18 -7.32
C CYS A 454 -5.27 5.80 -6.68
N THR A 455 -5.30 7.12 -6.45
CA THR A 455 -6.34 7.75 -5.60
C THR A 455 -7.54 8.23 -6.40
N ASN A 456 -7.30 8.86 -7.53
CA ASN A 456 -8.27 9.74 -8.19
C ASN A 456 -9.01 9.11 -9.36
N THR A 457 -8.47 8.05 -10.00
CA THR A 457 -9.04 7.53 -11.25
C THR A 457 -10.35 6.77 -11.06
N SER A 458 -10.69 6.35 -9.85
CA SER A 458 -12.01 5.81 -9.50
C SER A 458 -13.10 6.87 -9.41
N ASN A 459 -12.73 8.16 -9.53
CA ASN A 459 -13.65 9.29 -9.38
C ASN A 459 -13.92 9.98 -10.72
N PRO A 460 -15.08 9.72 -11.36
CA PRO A 460 -15.44 10.31 -12.64
C PRO A 460 -15.44 11.84 -12.65
N SER A 461 -15.73 12.47 -11.52
CA SER A 461 -15.79 13.93 -11.42
C SER A 461 -14.44 14.59 -11.72
N VAL A 462 -13.38 14.15 -11.05
CA VAL A 462 -12.04 14.71 -11.27
C VAL A 462 -11.44 14.27 -12.60
N MET A 463 -11.81 13.07 -13.07
CA MET A 463 -11.35 12.58 -14.36
C MET A 463 -11.99 13.35 -15.51
N MET A 464 -13.31 13.56 -15.50
CA MET A 464 -14.01 14.40 -16.48
C MET A 464 -13.50 15.84 -16.44
N ALA A 465 -13.22 16.37 -15.25
CA ALA A 465 -12.62 17.70 -15.11
C ALA A 465 -11.27 17.80 -15.81
N ALA A 466 -10.41 16.76 -15.72
CA ALA A 466 -9.13 16.73 -16.44
C ALA A 466 -9.32 16.72 -17.97
N GLY A 467 -10.22 15.89 -18.48
CA GLY A 467 -10.53 15.83 -19.91
C GLY A 467 -11.13 17.14 -20.46
N LEU A 468 -12.03 17.78 -19.69
CA LEU A 468 -12.60 19.07 -20.05
C LEU A 468 -11.57 20.21 -20.02
N LEU A 469 -10.66 20.19 -19.03
CA LEU A 469 -9.56 21.14 -18.96
C LEU A 469 -8.61 20.96 -20.16
N ALA A 470 -8.27 19.72 -20.51
CA ALA A 470 -7.47 19.41 -21.70
C ALA A 470 -8.16 19.94 -22.97
N LYS A 471 -9.46 19.71 -23.13
CA LYS A 471 -10.25 20.25 -24.25
C LYS A 471 -10.13 21.76 -24.36
N LYS A 472 -10.41 22.48 -23.28
CA LYS A 472 -10.34 23.96 -23.27
C LYS A 472 -8.91 24.47 -23.54
N ALA A 473 -7.89 23.77 -23.03
CA ALA A 473 -6.49 24.11 -23.27
C ALA A 473 -6.11 23.98 -24.76
N VAL A 474 -6.47 22.85 -25.38
CA VAL A 474 -6.23 22.60 -26.83
C VAL A 474 -7.02 23.61 -27.68
N GLU A 475 -8.28 23.87 -27.36
CA GLU A 475 -9.09 24.87 -28.08
C GLU A 475 -8.49 26.28 -28.00
N LYS A 476 -7.78 26.62 -26.94
CA LYS A 476 -7.01 27.86 -26.77
C LYS A 476 -5.63 27.82 -27.44
N GLY A 477 -5.18 26.64 -27.90
CA GLY A 477 -3.89 26.46 -28.58
C GLY A 477 -2.72 26.23 -27.62
N LEU A 478 -2.99 25.86 -26.36
CA LEU A 478 -1.94 25.47 -25.43
C LEU A 478 -1.43 24.06 -25.75
N GLN A 479 -0.17 23.82 -25.45
CA GLN A 479 0.49 22.52 -25.56
C GLN A 479 1.30 22.23 -24.30
N ARG A 480 1.52 20.94 -23.98
CA ARG A 480 2.45 20.57 -22.92
C ARG A 480 3.88 21.00 -23.26
N LYS A 481 4.69 21.17 -22.24
CA LYS A 481 6.11 21.51 -22.48
C LYS A 481 6.88 20.28 -22.99
N PRO A 482 7.88 20.47 -23.89
CA PRO A 482 8.60 19.36 -24.53
C PRO A 482 9.41 18.48 -23.57
N TRP A 483 9.76 18.98 -22.38
CA TRP A 483 10.48 18.21 -21.37
C TRP A 483 9.56 17.37 -20.46
N VAL A 484 8.25 17.50 -20.60
CA VAL A 484 7.28 16.77 -19.74
C VAL A 484 6.95 15.42 -20.36
N LYS A 485 7.26 14.34 -19.64
CA LYS A 485 6.73 13.01 -19.90
C LYS A 485 5.32 12.94 -19.32
N SER A 486 4.32 12.98 -20.19
CA SER A 486 2.92 12.85 -19.80
C SER A 486 2.40 11.43 -20.04
N SER A 487 1.46 10.96 -19.22
CA SER A 487 0.85 9.63 -19.36
C SER A 487 -0.51 9.54 -18.70
N LEU A 488 -1.36 8.65 -19.23
CA LEU A 488 -2.63 8.25 -18.65
C LEU A 488 -2.59 6.75 -18.35
N ALA A 489 -2.67 6.39 -17.07
CA ALA A 489 -2.76 5.00 -16.61
C ALA A 489 -3.93 4.87 -15.63
N PRO A 490 -5.18 4.72 -16.12
CA PRO A 490 -6.34 4.67 -15.25
C PRO A 490 -6.45 3.36 -14.48
N GLY A 491 -7.23 3.38 -13.41
CA GLY A 491 -7.41 2.22 -12.54
C GLY A 491 -8.42 1.20 -13.06
N SER A 492 -9.16 1.49 -14.11
CA SER A 492 -10.01 0.53 -14.82
C SER A 492 -10.29 0.95 -16.27
N LYS A 493 -10.73 0.00 -17.08
CA LYS A 493 -11.13 0.23 -18.48
C LYS A 493 -12.39 1.11 -18.60
N VAL A 494 -13.24 1.14 -17.58
CA VAL A 494 -14.42 1.99 -17.55
C VAL A 494 -14.06 3.48 -17.73
N VAL A 495 -12.89 3.90 -17.23
CA VAL A 495 -12.39 5.27 -17.39
C VAL A 495 -12.16 5.63 -18.85
N THR A 496 -11.56 4.75 -19.62
CA THR A 496 -11.35 4.97 -21.06
C THR A 496 -12.66 4.95 -21.85
N ASP A 497 -13.61 4.13 -21.45
CA ASP A 497 -14.93 4.09 -22.06
C ASP A 497 -15.69 5.40 -21.88
N TYR A 498 -15.74 5.95 -20.68
CA TYR A 498 -16.46 7.21 -20.49
C TYR A 498 -15.74 8.42 -21.08
N PHE A 499 -14.40 8.45 -21.12
CA PHE A 499 -13.66 9.49 -21.84
C PHE A 499 -13.98 9.47 -23.34
N LYS A 500 -14.08 8.28 -23.93
CA LYS A 500 -14.46 8.09 -25.32
C LYS A 500 -15.92 8.54 -25.56
N ALA A 501 -16.85 8.13 -24.70
CA ALA A 501 -18.26 8.53 -24.77
C ALA A 501 -18.47 10.04 -24.61
N ALA A 502 -17.63 10.71 -23.82
CA ALA A 502 -17.63 12.14 -23.65
C ALA A 502 -16.86 12.91 -24.74
N GLY A 503 -16.16 12.20 -25.66
CA GLY A 503 -15.34 12.80 -26.73
C GLY A 503 -14.11 13.54 -26.23
N LEU A 504 -13.59 13.15 -25.05
CA LEU A 504 -12.48 13.83 -24.39
C LEU A 504 -11.11 13.19 -24.64
N THR A 505 -11.07 11.93 -25.06
CA THR A 505 -9.82 11.17 -25.31
C THR A 505 -8.86 11.94 -26.23
N ARG A 506 -9.33 12.40 -27.40
CA ARG A 506 -8.50 13.11 -28.38
C ARG A 506 -7.77 14.33 -27.84
N TYR A 507 -8.36 15.04 -26.86
CA TYR A 507 -7.75 16.25 -26.29
C TYR A 507 -6.68 15.91 -25.26
N LEU A 508 -6.86 14.79 -24.54
CA LEU A 508 -5.83 14.24 -23.66
C LEU A 508 -4.64 13.74 -24.49
N ASP A 509 -4.89 12.98 -25.57
CA ASP A 509 -3.87 12.47 -26.49
C ASP A 509 -3.08 13.63 -27.14
N GLU A 510 -3.74 14.69 -27.57
CA GLU A 510 -3.09 15.89 -28.16
C GLU A 510 -2.13 16.57 -27.17
N LEU A 511 -2.38 16.46 -25.86
CA LEU A 511 -1.46 16.91 -24.81
C LEU A 511 -0.49 15.80 -24.36
N GLY A 512 -0.46 14.64 -25.04
CA GLY A 512 0.41 13.52 -24.78
C GLY A 512 0.03 12.70 -23.55
N PHE A 513 -1.21 12.84 -23.04
CA PHE A 513 -1.79 11.96 -22.04
C PHE A 513 -2.44 10.73 -22.69
N ASP A 514 -1.67 10.09 -23.59
CA ASP A 514 -2.06 8.82 -24.19
C ASP A 514 -2.14 7.71 -23.14
N LEU A 515 -3.02 6.75 -23.38
CA LEU A 515 -3.13 5.55 -22.55
C LEU A 515 -1.81 4.76 -22.63
N VAL A 516 -1.23 4.44 -21.46
CA VAL A 516 0.03 3.68 -21.37
C VAL A 516 -0.13 2.31 -20.71
N GLY A 517 -1.21 2.09 -19.99
CA GLY A 517 -1.51 0.86 -19.27
C GLY A 517 -2.67 1.03 -18.30
N TYR A 518 -3.10 -0.08 -17.70
CA TYR A 518 -4.04 -0.10 -16.56
C TYR A 518 -3.33 -0.70 -15.36
N GLY A 519 -3.31 0.02 -14.22
CA GLY A 519 -2.65 -0.46 -13.01
C GLY A 519 -1.65 0.54 -12.43
N CYS A 520 -0.87 0.09 -11.46
CA CYS A 520 0.05 0.93 -10.71
C CYS A 520 1.34 1.20 -11.49
N THR A 521 1.52 2.42 -11.99
CA THR A 521 2.70 2.79 -12.76
C THR A 521 3.71 3.63 -11.96
N THR A 522 3.30 4.74 -11.40
CA THR A 522 4.24 5.71 -10.81
C THR A 522 4.62 5.42 -9.37
N CYS A 523 3.70 4.91 -8.55
CA CYS A 523 3.93 4.80 -7.10
C CYS A 523 4.90 3.68 -6.68
N ILE A 524 5.26 2.78 -7.58
CA ILE A 524 6.17 1.64 -7.32
C ILE A 524 7.47 1.67 -8.13
N GLY A 525 7.74 2.77 -8.84
CA GLY A 525 8.94 2.89 -9.67
C GLY A 525 8.75 2.44 -11.12
N ASN A 526 7.51 2.18 -11.56
CA ASN A 526 7.19 1.78 -12.94
C ASN A 526 6.94 2.97 -13.87
N SER A 527 7.39 4.17 -13.51
CA SER A 527 7.30 5.35 -14.38
C SER A 527 8.08 5.20 -15.68
N GLY A 528 8.98 4.23 -15.76
CA GLY A 528 9.88 4.03 -16.89
C GLY A 528 10.96 5.12 -17.02
N PRO A 529 11.79 5.04 -18.04
CA PRO A 529 12.88 6.00 -18.26
C PRO A 529 12.35 7.41 -18.60
N LEU A 530 13.11 8.45 -18.26
CA LEU A 530 12.92 9.79 -18.81
C LEU A 530 13.39 9.83 -20.27
N LEU A 531 13.05 10.92 -20.98
CA LEU A 531 13.67 11.21 -22.25
C LEU A 531 15.19 11.38 -22.06
N GLU A 532 15.99 10.69 -22.85
CA GLU A 532 17.46 10.67 -22.72
C GLU A 532 18.10 12.06 -22.65
N PRO A 533 17.70 13.06 -23.48
CA PRO A 533 18.25 14.42 -23.38
C PRO A 533 17.93 15.08 -22.03
N ILE A 534 16.74 14.80 -21.47
CA ILE A 534 16.31 15.35 -20.18
C ILE A 534 17.10 14.70 -19.04
N GLU A 535 17.27 13.38 -19.09
CA GLU A 535 18.05 12.63 -18.09
C GLU A 535 19.50 13.16 -18.04
N LYS A 536 20.14 13.31 -19.20
CA LYS A 536 21.49 13.88 -19.29
C LYS A 536 21.55 15.31 -18.75
N ALA A 537 20.59 16.15 -19.10
CA ALA A 537 20.54 17.54 -18.64
C ALA A 537 20.40 17.63 -17.10
N ILE A 538 19.53 16.80 -16.51
CA ILE A 538 19.36 16.72 -15.03
C ILE A 538 20.68 16.34 -14.36
N GLN A 539 21.37 15.30 -14.86
CA GLN A 539 22.63 14.82 -14.29
C GLN A 539 23.76 15.82 -14.44
N GLN A 540 23.89 16.46 -15.62
CA GLN A 540 24.99 17.42 -15.91
C GLN A 540 24.90 18.69 -15.05
N ALA A 541 23.69 19.18 -14.77
CA ALA A 541 23.49 20.42 -14.02
C ALA A 541 22.99 20.17 -12.58
N ASP A 542 22.95 18.93 -12.14
CA ASP A 542 22.40 18.49 -10.83
C ASP A 542 21.06 19.17 -10.49
N LEU A 543 20.14 19.15 -11.45
CA LEU A 543 18.88 19.85 -11.32
C LEU A 543 17.95 19.16 -10.31
N THR A 544 17.27 19.96 -9.53
CA THR A 544 16.12 19.54 -8.72
C THR A 544 14.84 19.69 -9.53
N VAL A 545 14.39 18.59 -10.12
CA VAL A 545 13.18 18.53 -10.96
C VAL A 545 12.01 17.91 -10.21
N ALA A 546 10.81 18.04 -10.78
CA ALA A 546 9.57 17.66 -10.15
C ALA A 546 8.78 16.61 -10.96
N SER A 547 8.01 15.80 -10.27
CA SER A 547 6.85 15.09 -10.81
C SER A 547 5.55 15.66 -10.25
N VAL A 548 4.49 15.68 -11.04
CA VAL A 548 3.13 16.01 -10.62
C VAL A 548 2.23 14.84 -11.00
N LEU A 549 1.63 14.21 -10.00
CA LEU A 549 0.95 12.93 -10.13
C LEU A 549 -0.44 13.00 -9.51
N SER A 550 -1.40 12.29 -10.06
CA SER A 550 -2.70 12.06 -9.40
C SER A 550 -2.70 10.88 -8.42
N GLY A 551 -1.59 10.20 -8.26
CA GLY A 551 -1.40 9.10 -7.32
C GLY A 551 -0.94 9.57 -5.94
N ASN A 552 -1.18 8.75 -4.93
CA ASN A 552 -1.09 9.12 -3.53
C ASN A 552 0.24 8.79 -2.82
N ARG A 553 1.25 8.28 -3.53
CA ARG A 553 2.56 7.97 -2.94
C ARG A 553 3.68 8.67 -3.69
N ASN A 554 4.07 9.81 -3.16
CA ASN A 554 5.13 10.65 -3.69
C ASN A 554 6.40 10.60 -2.80
N PHE A 555 6.97 9.40 -2.63
CA PHE A 555 8.24 9.22 -1.93
C PHE A 555 9.42 9.54 -2.82
N GLU A 556 10.41 10.25 -2.28
CA GLU A 556 11.66 10.55 -2.96
C GLU A 556 12.34 9.28 -3.52
N GLY A 557 12.78 9.34 -4.77
CA GLY A 557 13.46 8.25 -5.47
C GLY A 557 12.57 7.10 -5.91
N ARG A 558 11.29 7.08 -5.51
CA ARG A 558 10.37 5.98 -5.82
C ARG A 558 9.67 6.16 -7.16
N VAL A 559 9.30 7.39 -7.51
CA VAL A 559 8.71 7.69 -8.82
C VAL A 559 9.77 7.54 -9.92
N HIS A 560 10.90 8.19 -9.74
CA HIS A 560 12.07 8.07 -10.61
C HIS A 560 13.34 8.50 -9.84
N PRO A 561 14.49 7.81 -10.01
CA PRO A 561 15.71 8.07 -9.23
C PRO A 561 16.24 9.51 -9.34
N LEU A 562 16.03 10.17 -10.47
CA LEU A 562 16.48 11.53 -10.74
C LEU A 562 15.48 12.63 -10.35
N VAL A 563 14.25 12.26 -9.94
CA VAL A 563 13.20 13.21 -9.58
C VAL A 563 13.17 13.38 -8.07
N LYS A 564 13.67 14.52 -7.60
CA LYS A 564 13.85 14.79 -6.15
C LYS A 564 12.59 15.32 -5.47
N THR A 565 11.65 15.91 -6.21
CA THR A 565 10.40 16.43 -5.66
C THR A 565 9.19 15.82 -6.36
N ASN A 566 8.21 15.42 -5.57
CA ASN A 566 7.02 14.75 -6.07
C ASN A 566 5.77 15.40 -5.48
N TRP A 567 4.80 15.70 -6.32
CA TRP A 567 3.60 16.42 -5.95
C TRP A 567 2.35 15.61 -6.28
N LEU A 568 1.51 15.38 -5.28
CA LEU A 568 0.19 14.77 -5.46
C LEU A 568 -0.82 15.89 -5.77
N ALA A 569 -1.50 15.77 -6.89
CA ALA A 569 -2.45 16.76 -7.39
C ALA A 569 -3.72 16.10 -7.92
N SER A 570 -4.80 16.87 -8.03
CA SER A 570 -5.98 16.41 -8.79
C SER A 570 -5.62 16.19 -10.26
N PRO A 571 -6.30 15.27 -10.97
CA PRO A 571 -6.08 15.05 -12.41
C PRO A 571 -6.11 16.31 -13.26
N PRO A 572 -7.05 17.27 -13.09
CA PRO A 572 -7.01 18.53 -13.85
C PRO A 572 -5.76 19.38 -13.53
N LEU A 573 -5.28 19.40 -12.28
CA LEU A 573 -4.04 20.09 -11.94
C LEU A 573 -2.80 19.39 -12.52
N VAL A 574 -2.80 18.06 -12.66
CA VAL A 574 -1.74 17.35 -13.39
C VAL A 574 -1.63 17.86 -14.83
N VAL A 575 -2.75 17.99 -15.53
CA VAL A 575 -2.79 18.57 -16.88
C VAL A 575 -2.29 20.01 -16.88
N ALA A 576 -2.75 20.84 -15.94
CA ALA A 576 -2.32 22.23 -15.82
C ALA A 576 -0.81 22.38 -15.62
N TYR A 577 -0.19 21.55 -14.77
CA TYR A 577 1.24 21.57 -14.55
C TYR A 577 2.05 21.01 -15.73
N ALA A 578 1.49 20.12 -16.54
CA ALA A 578 2.10 19.68 -17.79
C ALA A 578 2.16 20.83 -18.82
N LEU A 579 1.11 21.66 -18.87
CA LEU A 579 1.06 22.88 -19.70
C LEU A 579 2.04 23.96 -19.20
N ALA A 580 2.09 24.18 -17.88
CA ALA A 580 3.01 25.13 -17.26
C ALA A 580 4.47 24.68 -17.34
N GLY A 581 4.73 23.38 -17.15
CA GLY A 581 6.07 22.76 -17.22
C GLY A 581 6.96 23.06 -16.01
N SER A 582 6.44 23.67 -14.94
CA SER A 582 7.21 24.04 -13.75
C SER A 582 6.33 24.09 -12.52
N VAL A 583 6.82 23.63 -11.35
CA VAL A 583 6.18 23.84 -10.05
C VAL A 583 6.52 25.20 -9.43
N ARG A 584 7.36 25.99 -10.06
CA ARG A 584 7.72 27.34 -9.61
C ARG A 584 6.77 28.43 -10.14
N ILE A 585 5.68 28.03 -10.76
CA ILE A 585 4.62 28.95 -11.21
C ILE A 585 3.52 29.05 -10.14
N ASN A 586 2.98 30.24 -9.93
CA ASN A 586 1.74 30.44 -9.20
C ASN A 586 0.56 30.32 -10.17
N LEU A 587 -0.06 29.15 -10.25
CA LEU A 587 -1.16 28.88 -11.17
C LEU A 587 -2.40 29.76 -10.93
N SER A 588 -2.52 30.39 -9.76
CA SER A 588 -3.62 31.29 -9.44
C SER A 588 -3.46 32.68 -10.10
N GLU A 589 -2.23 33.08 -10.40
CA GLU A 589 -1.91 34.47 -10.82
C GLU A 589 -1.14 34.55 -12.13
N GLU A 590 -0.37 33.52 -12.48
CA GLU A 590 0.49 33.50 -13.65
C GLU A 590 -0.11 32.70 -14.81
N PRO A 591 0.13 33.11 -16.07
CA PRO A 591 -0.40 32.40 -17.23
C PRO A 591 0.31 31.06 -17.46
N LEU A 592 -0.46 30.05 -17.87
CA LEU A 592 0.05 28.75 -18.30
C LEU A 592 0.84 28.80 -19.61
N GLY A 593 0.51 29.76 -20.44
CA GLY A 593 1.12 29.97 -21.75
C GLY A 593 0.39 31.04 -22.54
N THR A 594 0.74 31.16 -23.83
CA THR A 594 0.13 32.07 -24.77
C THR A 594 -0.82 31.31 -25.69
N GLY A 595 -2.05 31.80 -25.80
CA GLY A 595 -3.05 31.24 -26.70
C GLY A 595 -2.78 31.50 -28.17
N LYS A 596 -3.54 30.83 -29.05
CA LYS A 596 -3.46 31.02 -30.52
C LYS A 596 -3.79 32.42 -30.98
N ASP A 597 -4.48 33.21 -30.16
CA ASP A 597 -4.81 34.60 -30.35
C ASP A 597 -3.72 35.58 -29.84
N GLY A 598 -2.61 35.06 -29.36
CA GLY A 598 -1.49 35.80 -28.78
C GLY A 598 -1.72 36.33 -27.37
N GLN A 599 -2.85 36.00 -26.73
CA GLN A 599 -3.17 36.43 -25.37
C GLN A 599 -2.69 35.40 -24.32
N PRO A 600 -2.31 35.86 -23.13
CA PRO A 600 -1.98 34.97 -22.03
C PRO A 600 -3.22 34.16 -21.59
N VAL A 601 -3.04 32.87 -21.36
CA VAL A 601 -4.10 31.97 -20.91
C VAL A 601 -3.81 31.55 -19.46
N TYR A 602 -4.73 31.82 -18.57
CA TYR A 602 -4.65 31.49 -17.15
C TYR A 602 -5.43 30.22 -16.82
N LEU A 603 -5.16 29.61 -15.68
CA LEU A 603 -5.88 28.41 -15.23
C LEU A 603 -7.38 28.63 -15.17
N LYS A 604 -7.82 29.77 -14.67
CA LYS A 604 -9.26 30.14 -14.59
C LYS A 604 -9.96 30.16 -15.94
N ASP A 605 -9.22 30.42 -17.04
CA ASP A 605 -9.81 30.52 -18.40
C ASP A 605 -10.13 29.14 -18.99
N ILE A 606 -9.53 28.09 -18.45
CA ILE A 606 -9.68 26.70 -18.91
C ILE A 606 -10.23 25.77 -17.84
N TRP A 607 -10.42 26.22 -16.59
CA TRP A 607 -11.03 25.40 -15.55
C TRP A 607 -12.50 25.12 -15.88
N PRO A 608 -12.94 23.84 -15.88
CA PRO A 608 -14.33 23.51 -16.17
C PRO A 608 -15.26 23.92 -15.02
N SER A 609 -16.46 24.38 -15.35
CA SER A 609 -17.50 24.63 -14.37
C SER A 609 -18.11 23.34 -13.82
N GLN A 610 -18.71 23.40 -12.64
CA GLN A 610 -19.46 22.27 -12.03
C GLN A 610 -20.56 21.74 -12.98
N LYS A 611 -21.20 22.62 -13.74
CA LYS A 611 -22.24 22.25 -14.72
C LYS A 611 -21.64 21.40 -15.85
N GLU A 612 -20.52 21.81 -16.43
CA GLU A 612 -19.84 21.05 -17.50
C GLU A 612 -19.40 19.67 -16.99
N ILE A 613 -18.86 19.60 -15.76
CA ILE A 613 -18.46 18.33 -15.13
C ILE A 613 -19.69 17.43 -14.92
N ALA A 614 -20.78 17.97 -14.38
CA ALA A 614 -22.02 17.22 -14.14
C ALA A 614 -22.63 16.68 -15.44
N GLU A 615 -22.61 17.46 -16.52
CA GLU A 615 -23.06 17.01 -17.85
C GLU A 615 -22.17 15.90 -18.41
N ALA A 616 -20.87 15.99 -18.20
CA ALA A 616 -19.92 14.94 -18.64
C ALA A 616 -20.11 13.64 -17.84
N ILE A 617 -20.32 13.71 -16.53
CA ILE A 617 -20.55 12.54 -15.65
C ILE A 617 -21.79 11.75 -16.08
N GLN A 618 -22.82 12.40 -16.65
CA GLN A 618 -24.01 11.70 -17.17
C GLN A 618 -23.70 10.71 -18.31
N LYS A 619 -22.50 10.76 -18.89
CA LYS A 619 -22.03 9.78 -19.88
C LYS A 619 -21.54 8.47 -19.26
N VAL A 620 -21.35 8.44 -17.95
CA VAL A 620 -20.97 7.22 -17.23
C VAL A 620 -22.24 6.41 -16.99
N ASP A 621 -22.31 5.21 -17.52
CA ASP A 621 -23.49 4.35 -17.42
C ASP A 621 -23.13 2.91 -17.00
N THR A 622 -24.14 2.14 -16.63
CA THR A 622 -24.00 0.77 -16.16
C THR A 622 -23.50 -0.19 -17.23
N GLU A 623 -23.80 0.07 -18.51
CA GLU A 623 -23.37 -0.80 -19.62
C GLU A 623 -21.85 -0.83 -19.76
N MET A 624 -21.16 0.28 -19.42
CA MET A 624 -19.70 0.34 -19.42
C MET A 624 -19.12 -0.64 -18.38
N PHE A 625 -19.68 -0.71 -17.19
CA PHE A 625 -19.26 -1.63 -16.15
C PHE A 625 -19.58 -3.08 -16.54
N HIS A 626 -20.77 -3.36 -17.05
CA HIS A 626 -21.12 -4.70 -17.50
C HIS A 626 -20.18 -5.20 -18.61
N LYS A 627 -19.88 -4.35 -19.58
CA LYS A 627 -18.98 -4.66 -20.69
C LYS A 627 -17.58 -5.03 -20.19
N GLU A 628 -17.00 -4.18 -19.33
CA GLU A 628 -15.60 -4.33 -18.94
C GLU A 628 -15.38 -5.43 -17.89
N TYR A 629 -16.40 -5.78 -17.11
CA TYR A 629 -16.29 -6.80 -16.08
C TYR A 629 -16.97 -8.13 -16.42
N ALA A 630 -17.62 -8.26 -17.59
CA ALA A 630 -18.31 -9.49 -17.99
C ALA A 630 -17.40 -10.73 -17.95
N GLU A 631 -16.15 -10.58 -18.33
CA GLU A 631 -15.16 -11.66 -18.41
C GLU A 631 -13.89 -11.35 -17.62
N VAL A 632 -14.05 -10.70 -16.45
CA VAL A 632 -12.93 -10.17 -15.63
C VAL A 632 -11.86 -11.21 -15.29
N PHE A 633 -12.22 -12.49 -15.15
CA PHE A 633 -11.29 -13.58 -14.83
C PHE A 633 -10.82 -14.36 -16.07
N ALA A 634 -11.44 -14.17 -17.23
CA ALA A 634 -11.09 -14.89 -18.46
C ALA A 634 -9.81 -14.32 -19.09
N GLY A 635 -9.65 -13.00 -19.04
CA GLY A 635 -8.53 -12.30 -19.66
C GLY A 635 -8.58 -12.24 -21.18
N ASP A 636 -7.56 -11.62 -21.77
CA ASP A 636 -7.38 -11.51 -23.20
C ASP A 636 -6.81 -12.80 -23.84
N GLU A 637 -6.69 -12.80 -25.17
CA GLU A 637 -6.15 -13.93 -25.92
C GLU A 637 -4.71 -14.30 -25.48
N LYS A 638 -3.89 -13.32 -25.10
CA LYS A 638 -2.51 -13.55 -24.65
C LYS A 638 -2.49 -14.29 -23.32
N TRP A 639 -3.34 -13.90 -22.37
CA TRP A 639 -3.49 -14.59 -21.10
C TRP A 639 -4.02 -16.02 -21.29
N GLN A 640 -5.04 -16.19 -22.12
CA GLN A 640 -5.65 -17.50 -22.41
C GLN A 640 -4.69 -18.45 -23.13
N ALA A 641 -3.74 -17.94 -23.92
CA ALA A 641 -2.74 -18.73 -24.63
C ALA A 641 -1.67 -19.33 -23.71
N ILE A 642 -1.53 -18.86 -22.46
CA ILE A 642 -0.54 -19.38 -21.51
C ILE A 642 -0.91 -20.83 -21.15
N GLN A 643 -0.07 -21.79 -21.53
CA GLN A 643 -0.23 -23.20 -21.21
C GLN A 643 0.45 -23.52 -19.88
N VAL A 644 -0.26 -24.22 -18.99
CA VAL A 644 0.27 -24.63 -17.68
C VAL A 644 -0.14 -26.08 -17.38
N PRO A 645 0.71 -26.86 -16.68
CA PRO A 645 0.36 -28.21 -16.26
C PRO A 645 -0.80 -28.18 -15.25
N GLN A 646 -1.63 -29.23 -15.30
CA GLN A 646 -2.64 -29.49 -14.27
C GLN A 646 -2.03 -30.44 -13.23
N SER A 647 -1.53 -29.87 -12.13
CA SER A 647 -0.88 -30.64 -11.07
C SER A 647 -1.18 -30.01 -9.69
N ASP A 648 -1.28 -30.87 -8.68
CA ASP A 648 -1.54 -30.44 -7.29
C ASP A 648 -0.34 -29.74 -6.65
N THR A 649 0.87 -30.08 -7.12
CA THR A 649 2.13 -29.47 -6.69
C THR A 649 2.79 -28.77 -7.88
N TYR A 650 3.47 -27.68 -7.62
CA TYR A 650 4.20 -26.94 -8.65
C TYR A 650 5.50 -27.66 -9.03
N GLU A 651 5.79 -27.72 -10.32
CA GLU A 651 7.05 -28.25 -10.85
C GLU A 651 8.12 -27.17 -10.84
N TRP A 652 8.93 -27.13 -9.78
CA TRP A 652 9.99 -26.14 -9.59
C TRP A 652 11.07 -26.28 -10.65
N GLN A 653 11.39 -25.20 -11.34
CA GLN A 653 12.47 -25.12 -12.33
C GLN A 653 13.72 -24.56 -11.66
N ALA A 654 14.78 -25.38 -11.61
CA ALA A 654 16.01 -25.01 -10.89
C ALA A 654 16.75 -23.81 -11.50
N ASP A 655 16.59 -23.58 -12.81
CA ASP A 655 17.18 -22.48 -13.57
C ASP A 655 16.30 -21.22 -13.63
N SER A 656 15.11 -21.26 -13.04
CA SER A 656 14.23 -20.09 -12.99
C SER A 656 14.89 -18.94 -12.23
N THR A 657 14.80 -17.74 -12.76
CA THR A 657 15.24 -16.52 -12.09
C THR A 657 14.09 -15.67 -11.57
N TYR A 658 12.83 -16.13 -11.73
CA TYR A 658 11.61 -15.48 -11.24
C TYR A 658 10.91 -16.27 -10.13
N ILE A 659 10.86 -17.61 -10.21
CA ILE A 659 10.11 -18.46 -9.29
C ILE A 659 11.06 -19.54 -8.76
N GLN A 660 11.42 -19.47 -7.49
CA GLN A 660 12.32 -20.42 -6.83
C GLN A 660 11.67 -21.03 -5.59
N HIS A 661 11.97 -22.31 -5.33
CA HIS A 661 11.52 -23.00 -4.12
C HIS A 661 12.14 -22.35 -2.87
N PRO A 662 11.35 -21.72 -1.98
CA PRO A 662 11.91 -21.07 -0.80
C PRO A 662 12.30 -22.08 0.28
N PRO A 663 13.32 -21.81 1.11
CA PRO A 663 13.82 -22.77 2.10
C PRO A 663 12.99 -22.84 3.40
N PHE A 664 11.93 -22.06 3.53
CA PHE A 664 11.23 -21.86 4.80
C PHE A 664 10.68 -23.16 5.43
N PHE A 665 10.25 -24.14 4.62
CA PHE A 665 9.54 -25.34 5.09
C PHE A 665 10.36 -26.63 4.99
N GLU A 666 11.67 -26.57 4.73
CA GLU A 666 12.52 -27.74 4.54
C GLU A 666 12.54 -28.71 5.75
N HIS A 667 12.46 -28.14 6.96
CA HIS A 667 12.50 -28.88 8.23
C HIS A 667 11.15 -28.88 8.97
N ILE A 668 10.05 -28.72 8.27
CA ILE A 668 8.72 -28.56 8.89
C ILE A 668 8.28 -29.79 9.71
N ALA A 669 8.69 -30.97 9.32
CA ALA A 669 8.37 -32.22 10.05
C ALA A 669 9.12 -32.35 11.38
N GLU A 670 10.19 -31.58 11.59
CA GLU A 670 10.94 -31.55 12.83
C GLU A 670 10.22 -30.66 13.87
N ALA A 671 10.41 -30.98 15.15
CA ALA A 671 9.91 -30.10 16.22
C ALA A 671 10.57 -28.72 16.12
N PRO A 672 9.82 -27.63 16.34
CA PRO A 672 10.42 -26.30 16.32
C PRO A 672 11.52 -26.21 17.40
N PRO A 673 12.62 -25.49 17.12
CA PRO A 673 13.67 -25.31 18.11
C PRO A 673 13.11 -24.58 19.34
N ALA A 674 13.58 -24.98 20.52
CA ALA A 674 13.21 -24.29 21.75
C ALA A 674 13.66 -22.82 21.70
N ILE A 675 12.82 -21.93 22.17
CA ILE A 675 13.19 -20.50 22.30
C ILE A 675 14.31 -20.40 23.34
N ALA A 676 15.40 -19.77 22.96
CA ALA A 676 16.57 -19.53 23.79
C ALA A 676 17.00 -18.06 23.72
N ASP A 677 17.78 -17.65 24.69
CA ASP A 677 18.45 -16.36 24.66
C ASP A 677 19.32 -16.23 23.41
N VAL A 678 19.45 -15.03 22.86
CA VAL A 678 20.34 -14.76 21.73
C VAL A 678 21.71 -14.40 22.29
N GLU A 679 22.71 -15.18 21.95
CA GLU A 679 24.05 -15.03 22.49
C GLU A 679 25.07 -14.64 21.42
N GLN A 680 26.01 -13.79 21.78
CA GLN A 680 27.15 -13.37 20.91
C GLN A 680 26.72 -12.78 19.58
N ALA A 681 25.55 -12.10 19.54
CA ALA A 681 25.05 -11.50 18.31
C ALA A 681 25.90 -10.30 17.88
N ARG A 682 26.07 -10.14 16.56
CA ARG A 682 26.67 -8.97 15.93
C ARG A 682 25.61 -8.07 15.33
N VAL A 683 25.88 -6.79 15.31
CA VAL A 683 25.00 -5.80 14.66
C VAL A 683 25.32 -5.77 13.16
N LEU A 684 24.31 -6.07 12.35
CA LEU A 684 24.46 -6.07 10.88
C LEU A 684 24.34 -4.64 10.32
N ALA A 685 23.47 -3.82 10.91
CA ALA A 685 23.31 -2.41 10.52
C ALA A 685 22.77 -1.57 11.68
N VAL A 686 23.17 -0.30 11.73
CA VAL A 686 22.60 0.74 12.60
C VAL A 686 21.94 1.77 11.72
N LEU A 687 20.60 1.85 11.82
CA LEU A 687 19.76 2.63 10.93
C LEU A 687 19.08 3.79 11.66
N GLY A 688 18.80 4.86 10.94
CA GLY A 688 18.13 6.05 11.47
C GLY A 688 16.62 5.88 11.63
N ASP A 689 15.94 7.05 11.76
CA ASP A 689 14.48 7.13 11.89
C ASP A 689 13.80 6.94 10.52
N SER A 690 12.54 6.53 10.55
CA SER A 690 11.64 6.41 9.37
C SER A 690 12.22 5.55 8.23
N VAL A 691 12.96 4.49 8.58
CA VAL A 691 13.41 3.49 7.61
C VAL A 691 12.19 2.76 7.05
N THR A 692 11.95 2.94 5.76
CA THR A 692 10.76 2.39 5.11
C THR A 692 10.95 0.93 4.72
N THR A 693 9.84 0.22 4.49
CA THR A 693 9.88 -1.13 3.89
C THR A 693 10.56 -1.15 2.52
N ASP A 694 10.61 -0.01 1.82
CA ASP A 694 11.32 0.16 0.55
C ASP A 694 12.86 0.25 0.74
N HIS A 695 13.30 0.81 1.85
CA HIS A 695 14.72 0.76 2.25
C HIS A 695 15.15 -0.67 2.59
N ILE A 696 14.28 -1.43 3.27
CA ILE A 696 14.58 -2.79 3.72
C ILE A 696 14.48 -3.77 2.54
N SER A 697 13.42 -3.71 1.74
CA SER A 697 13.18 -4.57 0.59
C SER A 697 12.74 -3.75 -0.62
N PRO A 698 13.66 -3.33 -1.49
CA PRO A 698 13.36 -2.49 -2.65
C PRO A 698 12.45 -3.20 -3.65
N ALA A 699 11.64 -2.42 -4.39
CA ALA A 699 10.83 -2.90 -5.50
C ALA A 699 11.39 -2.47 -6.87
N GLY A 700 12.23 -1.45 -6.89
CA GLY A 700 12.74 -0.81 -8.11
C GLY A 700 13.83 -1.61 -8.83
N ASN A 701 14.59 -0.92 -9.67
CA ASN A 701 15.62 -1.51 -10.53
C ASN A 701 16.74 -2.18 -9.75
N ILE A 702 17.26 -3.26 -10.34
CA ILE A 702 18.39 -4.03 -9.81
C ILE A 702 19.67 -3.50 -10.46
N LYS A 703 20.64 -3.06 -9.65
CA LYS A 703 21.94 -2.62 -10.15
C LYS A 703 22.80 -3.81 -10.56
N ALA A 704 23.52 -3.68 -11.67
CA ALA A 704 24.32 -4.76 -12.25
C ALA A 704 25.47 -5.25 -11.35
N ASP A 705 26.02 -4.37 -10.53
CA ASP A 705 27.11 -4.65 -9.58
C ASP A 705 26.66 -5.03 -8.18
N SER A 706 25.33 -4.98 -7.92
CA SER A 706 24.75 -5.41 -6.64
C SER A 706 24.83 -6.95 -6.47
N PRO A 707 24.72 -7.48 -5.24
CA PRO A 707 24.65 -8.93 -5.02
C PRO A 707 23.57 -9.62 -5.86
N ALA A 708 22.38 -9.02 -5.98
CA ALA A 708 21.31 -9.54 -6.84
C ALA A 708 21.67 -9.46 -8.34
N GLY A 709 22.31 -8.37 -8.78
CA GLY A 709 22.76 -8.23 -10.17
C GLY A 709 23.83 -9.25 -10.54
N ARG A 710 24.78 -9.53 -9.63
CA ARG A 710 25.79 -10.61 -9.81
C ARG A 710 25.10 -11.96 -9.96
N TYR A 711 24.19 -12.30 -9.08
CA TYR A 711 23.41 -13.55 -9.13
C TYR A 711 22.68 -13.70 -10.47
N LEU A 712 22.00 -12.67 -10.95
CA LEU A 712 21.27 -12.73 -12.20
C LEU A 712 22.21 -12.93 -13.40
N ARG A 713 23.37 -12.26 -13.43
CA ARG A 713 24.37 -12.45 -14.49
C ARG A 713 24.96 -13.85 -14.48
N GLU A 714 25.24 -14.42 -13.31
CA GLU A 714 25.70 -15.80 -13.14
C GLU A 714 24.69 -16.82 -13.69
N HIS A 715 23.38 -16.45 -13.67
CA HIS A 715 22.30 -17.23 -14.27
C HIS A 715 21.97 -16.82 -15.72
N GLY A 716 22.85 -16.09 -16.39
CA GLY A 716 22.71 -15.75 -17.80
C GLY A 716 21.72 -14.63 -18.13
N VAL A 717 21.24 -13.87 -17.13
CA VAL A 717 20.35 -12.74 -17.36
C VAL A 717 21.17 -11.48 -17.65
N GLU A 718 20.92 -10.84 -18.79
CA GLU A 718 21.58 -9.60 -19.15
C GLU A 718 21.03 -8.40 -18.36
N PRO A 719 21.83 -7.35 -18.06
CA PRO A 719 21.38 -6.21 -17.26
C PRO A 719 20.10 -5.51 -17.77
N LYS A 720 19.90 -5.46 -19.08
CA LYS A 720 18.69 -4.91 -19.71
C LYS A 720 17.42 -5.73 -19.41
N ASP A 721 17.59 -7.02 -19.04
CA ASP A 721 16.54 -7.99 -18.80
C ASP A 721 16.35 -8.28 -17.30
N PHE A 722 17.03 -7.54 -16.43
CA PHE A 722 16.93 -7.72 -14.96
C PHE A 722 15.52 -7.50 -14.44
N ASN A 723 14.74 -6.64 -15.13
CA ASN A 723 13.44 -6.19 -14.64
C ASN A 723 13.63 -5.49 -13.27
N SER A 724 12.74 -5.71 -12.31
CA SER A 724 12.79 -5.07 -11.00
C SER A 724 12.81 -6.11 -9.87
N TYR A 725 13.20 -5.67 -8.67
CA TYR A 725 13.03 -6.49 -7.46
C TYR A 725 11.55 -6.89 -7.25
N GLY A 726 10.62 -5.97 -7.54
CA GLY A 726 9.19 -6.23 -7.42
C GLY A 726 8.73 -7.41 -8.27
N SER A 727 9.18 -7.49 -9.51
CA SER A 727 8.85 -8.57 -10.44
C SER A 727 9.51 -9.91 -10.07
N ARG A 728 10.57 -9.92 -9.26
CA ARG A 728 11.31 -11.14 -8.87
C ARG A 728 11.03 -11.62 -7.46
N ARG A 729 9.97 -11.13 -6.83
CA ARG A 729 9.61 -11.51 -5.45
C ARG A 729 9.26 -12.99 -5.26
N GLY A 730 9.01 -13.74 -6.33
CA GLY A 730 8.90 -15.19 -6.30
C GLY A 730 10.25 -15.93 -6.20
N ASN A 731 11.37 -15.22 -6.23
CA ASN A 731 12.71 -15.77 -6.12
C ASN A 731 13.42 -15.26 -4.87
N HIS A 732 13.50 -16.14 -3.84
CA HIS A 732 14.11 -15.79 -2.57
C HIS A 732 15.61 -15.45 -2.69
N GLU A 733 16.33 -16.02 -3.66
CA GLU A 733 17.75 -15.76 -3.90
C GLU A 733 18.01 -14.32 -4.36
N VAL A 734 17.15 -13.80 -5.23
CA VAL A 734 17.20 -12.40 -5.63
C VAL A 734 16.80 -11.49 -4.47
N MET A 735 15.72 -11.84 -3.76
CA MET A 735 15.15 -10.98 -2.72
C MET A 735 16.03 -10.87 -1.48
N MET A 736 16.66 -11.96 -1.02
CA MET A 736 17.58 -11.88 0.12
C MET A 736 18.82 -11.05 -0.22
N ARG A 737 19.32 -11.12 -1.46
CA ARG A 737 20.41 -10.29 -1.96
C ARG A 737 20.02 -8.82 -2.12
N GLY A 738 18.72 -8.54 -2.31
CA GLY A 738 18.15 -7.20 -2.34
C GLY A 738 17.81 -6.62 -0.98
N THR A 739 17.82 -7.44 0.08
CA THR A 739 17.47 -6.97 1.42
C THR A 739 18.52 -5.97 1.92
N PHE A 740 18.05 -4.77 2.31
CA PHE A 740 18.86 -3.58 2.61
C PHE A 740 19.74 -3.05 1.46
N ALA A 741 19.47 -3.43 0.22
CA ALA A 741 20.26 -2.97 -0.94
C ALA A 741 19.74 -1.65 -1.55
N ASN A 742 18.78 -0.97 -0.93
CA ASN A 742 18.28 0.32 -1.41
C ASN A 742 19.39 1.36 -1.45
N ILE A 743 19.45 2.13 -2.55
CA ILE A 743 20.49 3.14 -2.78
C ILE A 743 20.43 4.34 -1.82
N ARG A 744 19.33 4.52 -1.12
CA ARG A 744 19.08 5.63 -0.18
C ARG A 744 19.17 5.21 1.29
N ILE A 745 19.36 3.92 1.57
CA ILE A 745 19.54 3.47 2.94
C ILE A 745 20.85 4.03 3.52
N LYS A 746 20.82 4.47 4.77
CA LYS A 746 21.97 5.03 5.47
C LYS A 746 22.31 4.15 6.65
N ASN A 747 23.52 3.60 6.63
CA ASN A 747 24.03 2.80 7.75
C ASN A 747 24.99 3.67 8.59
N GLU A 748 24.62 3.96 9.85
CA GLU A 748 25.43 4.77 10.76
C GLU A 748 26.79 4.13 11.08
N MET A 749 26.95 2.82 10.91
CA MET A 749 28.24 2.12 11.03
C MET A 749 29.29 2.61 10.00
N LEU A 750 28.84 3.21 8.90
CA LEU A 750 29.68 3.80 7.85
C LEU A 750 29.56 5.35 7.83
N GLY A 751 29.24 5.96 8.97
CA GLY A 751 29.11 7.42 9.06
C GLY A 751 27.89 7.99 8.33
N GLY A 752 26.87 7.16 8.06
CA GLY A 752 25.65 7.55 7.36
C GLY A 752 25.78 7.63 5.84
N GLU A 753 26.80 7.01 5.26
CA GLU A 753 26.93 6.86 3.81
C GLU A 753 25.72 6.16 3.21
N GLU A 754 25.23 6.65 2.07
CA GLU A 754 24.11 6.05 1.33
C GLU A 754 24.52 4.77 0.60
N GLY A 755 23.61 3.78 0.61
CA GLY A 755 23.79 2.51 -0.10
C GLY A 755 23.75 1.30 0.82
N GLY A 756 23.51 0.12 0.24
CA GLY A 756 23.32 -1.15 0.93
C GLY A 756 24.60 -1.81 1.46
N ASN A 757 25.48 -1.02 2.11
CA ASN A 757 26.75 -1.50 2.64
C ASN A 757 26.78 -1.51 4.17
N THR A 758 27.68 -2.32 4.73
CA THR A 758 27.95 -2.36 6.17
C THR A 758 29.44 -2.62 6.45
N LEU A 759 29.80 -2.51 7.72
CA LEU A 759 31.10 -2.89 8.21
C LEU A 759 31.06 -4.35 8.69
N TYR A 760 31.87 -5.22 8.08
CA TYR A 760 32.10 -6.55 8.63
C TYR A 760 33.11 -6.43 9.78
N VAL A 761 32.62 -6.40 11.01
CA VAL A 761 33.39 -6.04 12.19
C VAL A 761 34.63 -6.89 12.39
N PRO A 762 34.61 -8.23 12.18
CA PRO A 762 35.79 -9.07 12.41
C PRO A 762 37.04 -8.68 11.61
N SER A 763 36.87 -8.21 10.37
CA SER A 763 38.00 -7.77 9.52
C SER A 763 38.09 -6.24 9.36
N GLY A 764 37.06 -5.49 9.75
CA GLY A 764 36.95 -4.04 9.48
C GLY A 764 36.67 -3.70 8.00
N GLU A 765 36.27 -4.67 7.19
CA GLU A 765 36.02 -4.54 5.76
C GLU A 765 34.63 -3.98 5.49
N LYS A 766 34.51 -3.04 4.55
CA LYS A 766 33.22 -2.56 4.03
C LYS A 766 32.71 -3.53 2.97
N LEU A 767 31.53 -4.10 3.20
CA LEU A 767 30.90 -5.08 2.30
C LEU A 767 29.45 -4.69 2.02
N ALA A 768 28.86 -5.24 0.95
CA ALA A 768 27.41 -5.24 0.82
C ALA A 768 26.79 -5.98 2.02
N ILE A 769 25.62 -5.51 2.50
CA ILE A 769 24.96 -6.09 3.68
C ILE A 769 24.73 -7.60 3.52
N TYR A 770 24.29 -8.03 2.31
CA TYR A 770 24.16 -9.44 1.98
C TYR A 770 25.48 -10.21 2.15
N ASP A 771 26.57 -9.72 1.56
CA ASP A 771 27.86 -10.41 1.59
C ASP A 771 28.41 -10.53 3.04
N ALA A 772 28.22 -9.48 3.86
CA ALA A 772 28.58 -9.52 5.27
C ALA A 772 27.71 -10.51 6.06
N ALA A 773 26.40 -10.53 5.81
CA ALA A 773 25.48 -11.46 6.47
C ALA A 773 25.83 -12.91 6.18
N MET A 774 26.19 -13.25 4.93
CA MET A 774 26.60 -14.60 4.56
C MET A 774 27.88 -15.04 5.30
N ARG A 775 28.87 -14.17 5.43
CA ARG A 775 30.08 -14.46 6.22
C ARG A 775 29.77 -14.71 7.69
N TYR A 776 28.86 -13.93 8.30
CA TYR A 776 28.43 -14.18 9.68
C TYR A 776 27.68 -15.50 9.83
N GLN A 777 26.87 -15.88 8.84
CA GLN A 777 26.16 -17.16 8.86
C GLN A 777 27.14 -18.35 8.74
N GLU A 778 28.17 -18.26 7.90
CA GLU A 778 29.22 -19.27 7.79
C GLU A 778 29.93 -19.51 9.14
N ASP A 779 30.10 -18.44 9.93
CA ASP A 779 30.69 -18.52 11.28
C ASP A 779 29.66 -18.89 12.38
N GLY A 780 28.39 -19.09 12.03
CA GLY A 780 27.29 -19.36 12.96
C GLY A 780 26.93 -18.19 13.88
N THR A 781 27.31 -16.97 13.53
CA THR A 781 27.08 -15.76 14.34
C THR A 781 25.68 -15.20 14.13
N PRO A 782 24.81 -15.10 15.16
CA PRO A 782 23.51 -14.48 15.06
C PRO A 782 23.63 -12.98 14.85
N LEU A 783 22.65 -12.40 14.16
CA LEU A 783 22.65 -11.00 13.78
C LEU A 783 21.48 -10.22 14.40
N VAL A 784 21.70 -8.92 14.62
CA VAL A 784 20.73 -7.96 15.12
C VAL A 784 20.77 -6.70 14.24
N ILE A 785 19.60 -6.09 14.00
CA ILE A 785 19.49 -4.75 13.43
C ILE A 785 19.14 -3.77 14.56
N VAL A 786 19.78 -2.61 14.57
CA VAL A 786 19.44 -1.49 15.47
C VAL A 786 18.88 -0.36 14.63
N ALA A 787 17.76 0.22 15.03
CA ALA A 787 17.06 1.25 14.25
C ALA A 787 16.45 2.36 15.13
N GLY A 788 16.05 3.45 14.50
CA GLY A 788 15.38 4.57 15.13
C GLY A 788 13.85 4.42 15.18
N LYS A 789 13.16 5.54 15.05
CA LYS A 789 11.67 5.62 15.11
C LYS A 789 11.03 5.14 13.82
N GLU A 790 9.78 4.67 13.93
CA GLU A 790 8.92 4.29 12.81
C GLU A 790 9.57 3.27 11.85
N TYR A 791 10.29 2.29 12.40
CA TYR A 791 10.95 1.26 11.60
C TYR A 791 9.94 0.43 10.81
N GLY A 792 10.13 0.33 9.48
CA GLY A 792 9.27 -0.41 8.57
C GLY A 792 8.06 0.36 8.08
N THR A 793 8.06 1.70 8.17
CA THR A 793 6.99 2.54 7.61
C THR A 793 6.87 2.36 6.09
N GLY A 794 5.67 2.62 5.53
CA GLY A 794 5.41 2.54 4.10
C GLY A 794 4.52 1.39 3.67
N SER A 795 4.76 0.84 2.46
CA SER A 795 3.95 -0.26 1.91
C SER A 795 4.10 -1.54 2.69
N SER A 796 3.02 -2.34 2.74
CA SER A 796 3.13 -3.71 3.20
C SER A 796 4.09 -4.52 2.31
N ARG A 797 5.14 -5.09 2.91
CA ARG A 797 6.13 -5.95 2.23
C ARG A 797 6.59 -7.06 3.16
N ASP A 798 6.13 -8.25 2.88
CA ASP A 798 6.54 -9.48 3.57
C ASP A 798 8.05 -9.73 3.40
N TRP A 799 8.62 -9.44 2.23
CA TRP A 799 10.05 -9.58 1.96
C TRP A 799 10.94 -8.71 2.85
N ALA A 800 10.41 -7.62 3.43
CA ALA A 800 11.15 -6.87 4.43
C ALA A 800 11.41 -7.70 5.70
N ALA A 801 10.54 -8.65 6.03
CA ALA A 801 10.73 -9.60 7.13
C ALA A 801 11.35 -10.92 6.66
N LYS A 802 10.89 -11.49 5.54
CA LYS A 802 11.45 -12.73 4.95
C LYS A 802 12.95 -12.57 4.66
N GLY A 803 13.35 -11.50 4.00
CA GLY A 803 14.75 -11.21 3.70
C GLY A 803 15.57 -10.98 4.97
N THR A 804 15.05 -10.27 5.93
CA THR A 804 15.70 -10.04 7.24
C THR A 804 15.95 -11.38 7.94
N ASN A 805 14.98 -12.30 7.96
CA ASN A 805 15.14 -13.65 8.50
C ASN A 805 16.22 -14.44 7.74
N LEU A 806 16.18 -14.45 6.40
CA LEU A 806 17.12 -15.18 5.55
C LEU A 806 18.57 -14.68 5.69
N LEU A 807 18.77 -13.41 6.03
CA LEU A 807 20.10 -12.87 6.36
C LEU A 807 20.61 -13.30 7.75
N GLY A 808 19.85 -14.09 8.51
CA GLY A 808 20.27 -14.58 9.84
C GLY A 808 19.98 -13.61 10.99
N VAL A 809 19.19 -12.57 10.76
CA VAL A 809 18.79 -11.61 11.80
C VAL A 809 17.79 -12.27 12.75
N LYS A 810 18.12 -12.28 14.05
CA LYS A 810 17.29 -12.86 15.11
C LYS A 810 16.37 -11.83 15.78
N ALA A 811 16.82 -10.59 15.86
CA ALA A 811 16.06 -9.51 16.48
C ALA A 811 16.31 -8.17 15.78
N VAL A 812 15.31 -7.29 15.86
CA VAL A 812 15.41 -5.88 15.51
C VAL A 812 15.13 -5.07 16.76
N ILE A 813 16.05 -4.18 17.14
CA ILE A 813 15.90 -3.28 18.28
C ILE A 813 15.65 -1.88 17.73
N ALA A 814 14.47 -1.30 17.95
CA ALA A 814 14.09 0.00 17.39
C ALA A 814 13.43 0.89 18.45
N GLU A 815 13.39 2.20 18.21
CA GLU A 815 12.68 3.15 19.08
C GLU A 815 11.16 2.98 18.95
N SER A 816 10.68 2.68 17.73
CA SER A 816 9.29 2.29 17.45
C SER A 816 9.18 1.55 16.13
N PHE A 817 8.10 0.79 15.97
CA PHE A 817 7.81 0.00 14.77
C PHE A 817 6.52 0.45 14.12
N GLU A 818 6.48 0.35 12.80
CA GLU A 818 5.25 0.39 12.06
C GLU A 818 4.47 -0.92 12.23
N ARG A 819 3.16 -0.85 12.41
CA ARG A 819 2.31 -1.99 12.78
C ARG A 819 2.48 -3.22 11.89
N ILE A 820 2.34 -3.03 10.57
CA ILE A 820 2.38 -4.13 9.60
C ILE A 820 3.74 -4.80 9.59
N HIS A 821 4.81 -4.01 9.60
CA HIS A 821 6.17 -4.57 9.56
C HIS A 821 6.53 -5.30 10.86
N ARG A 822 6.11 -4.78 12.02
CA ARG A 822 6.25 -5.47 13.30
C ARG A 822 5.59 -6.85 13.28
N SER A 823 4.34 -6.92 12.80
CA SER A 823 3.60 -8.18 12.67
C SER A 823 4.30 -9.16 11.71
N ASN A 824 4.80 -8.67 10.58
CA ASN A 824 5.55 -9.48 9.63
C ASN A 824 6.86 -10.04 10.23
N LEU A 825 7.58 -9.27 11.05
CA LEU A 825 8.78 -9.75 11.74
C LEU A 825 8.43 -10.94 12.66
N VAL A 826 7.41 -10.80 13.49
CA VAL A 826 6.91 -11.90 14.34
C VAL A 826 6.47 -13.10 13.50
N GLY A 827 5.73 -12.84 12.42
CA GLY A 827 5.27 -13.85 11.47
C GLY A 827 6.37 -14.64 10.78
N MET A 828 7.59 -14.09 10.74
CA MET A 828 8.80 -14.76 10.24
C MET A 828 9.75 -15.21 11.33
N GLY A 829 9.36 -15.17 12.60
CA GLY A 829 10.22 -15.59 13.70
C GLY A 829 11.39 -14.63 14.00
N VAL A 830 11.31 -13.38 13.58
CA VAL A 830 12.27 -12.32 13.93
C VAL A 830 11.69 -11.50 15.10
N LEU A 831 12.46 -11.34 16.18
CA LEU A 831 12.01 -10.74 17.42
C LEU A 831 12.03 -9.19 17.33
N PRO A 832 10.89 -8.49 17.38
CA PRO A 832 10.87 -7.03 17.48
C PRO A 832 11.03 -6.59 18.93
N LEU A 833 12.02 -5.74 19.20
CA LEU A 833 12.35 -5.21 20.52
C LEU A 833 12.34 -3.67 20.49
N GLN A 834 11.72 -3.06 21.47
CA GLN A 834 11.60 -1.62 21.54
C GLN A 834 12.42 -1.07 22.72
N PHE A 835 13.19 -0.02 22.48
CA PHE A 835 13.87 0.71 23.55
C PHE A 835 12.88 1.27 24.56
N GLU A 836 13.25 1.23 25.84
CA GLU A 836 12.42 1.74 26.94
C GLU A 836 13.02 3.01 27.56
N ASN A 837 12.22 3.70 28.37
CA ASN A 837 12.61 4.86 29.18
C ASN A 837 13.24 6.04 28.39
N GLY A 838 12.84 6.22 27.13
CA GLY A 838 13.40 7.27 26.28
C GLY A 838 14.83 7.02 25.84
N GLN A 839 15.35 5.82 26.03
CA GLN A 839 16.65 5.40 25.49
C GLN A 839 16.56 5.15 23.99
N ASP A 840 17.68 5.37 23.32
CA ASP A 840 17.85 5.13 21.90
C ASP A 840 19.31 4.70 21.61
N ARG A 841 19.60 4.39 20.36
CA ARG A 841 20.94 3.99 19.93
C ARG A 841 22.02 5.04 20.23
N LYS A 842 21.65 6.34 20.20
CA LYS A 842 22.59 7.46 20.42
C LYS A 842 22.89 7.62 21.90
N SER A 843 21.86 7.66 22.76
CA SER A 843 22.00 7.75 24.21
C SER A 843 22.77 6.57 24.81
N LEU A 844 22.58 5.37 24.22
CA LEU A 844 23.29 4.14 24.60
C LEU A 844 24.66 4.00 23.89
N LYS A 845 25.00 4.94 23.00
CA LYS A 845 26.26 4.96 22.24
C LYS A 845 26.52 3.65 21.49
N LEU A 846 25.46 3.10 20.86
CA LEU A 846 25.60 1.91 20.03
C LEU A 846 26.21 2.31 18.68
N THR A 847 27.37 1.75 18.37
CA THR A 847 28.15 2.03 17.16
C THR A 847 28.00 0.94 16.09
N GLY A 848 27.45 -0.21 16.48
CA GLY A 848 27.31 -1.39 15.62
C GLY A 848 28.50 -2.35 15.72
N LYS A 849 29.51 -2.05 16.52
CA LYS A 849 30.70 -2.90 16.72
C LYS A 849 30.62 -3.78 17.96
N GLU A 850 29.61 -3.57 18.77
CA GLU A 850 29.36 -4.31 20.00
C GLU A 850 28.99 -5.77 19.73
N VAL A 851 29.20 -6.60 20.77
CA VAL A 851 28.57 -7.93 20.88
C VAL A 851 27.37 -7.81 21.81
N LEU A 852 26.24 -8.33 21.37
CA LEU A 852 24.98 -8.23 22.11
C LEU A 852 24.52 -9.63 22.57
N ASN A 853 24.05 -9.72 23.82
CA ASN A 853 23.30 -10.87 24.30
C ASN A 853 21.90 -10.41 24.72
N ILE A 854 20.86 -11.09 24.21
CA ILE A 854 19.48 -10.81 24.58
C ILE A 854 19.04 -11.88 25.58
N ARG A 855 18.70 -11.46 26.80
CA ARG A 855 18.40 -12.33 27.94
C ARG A 855 16.93 -12.29 28.33
N GLY A 856 16.45 -13.43 28.81
CA GLY A 856 15.09 -13.58 29.33
C GLY A 856 14.13 -14.30 28.39
N LEU A 857 14.60 -14.79 27.24
CA LEU A 857 13.79 -15.55 26.29
C LEU A 857 13.61 -17.02 26.68
N GLY A 858 14.55 -17.60 27.44
CA GLY A 858 14.52 -19.01 27.84
C GLY A 858 13.42 -19.37 28.87
N GLY A 859 12.62 -18.39 29.31
CA GLY A 859 11.49 -18.58 30.18
C GLY A 859 10.14 -18.67 29.43
N GLU A 860 9.04 -18.43 30.14
CA GLU A 860 7.71 -18.34 29.52
C GLU A 860 7.59 -17.02 28.76
N LEU A 861 7.53 -17.08 27.41
CA LEU A 861 7.33 -15.93 26.56
C LEU A 861 5.92 -15.41 26.70
N LYS A 862 5.79 -14.08 26.95
CA LYS A 862 4.51 -13.37 27.10
C LYS A 862 4.48 -12.09 26.25
N PRO A 863 3.31 -11.64 25.82
CA PRO A 863 3.17 -10.33 25.20
C PRO A 863 3.74 -9.20 26.08
N HIS A 864 4.42 -8.26 25.44
CA HIS A 864 4.98 -7.06 26.10
C HIS A 864 5.91 -7.33 27.29
N MET A 865 6.57 -8.48 27.35
CA MET A 865 7.50 -8.76 28.44
C MET A 865 8.79 -7.94 28.31
N PRO A 866 9.34 -7.46 29.43
CA PRO A 866 10.66 -6.81 29.43
C PRO A 866 11.77 -7.83 29.23
N LEU A 867 12.74 -7.51 28.38
CA LEU A 867 13.96 -8.27 28.17
C LEU A 867 15.19 -7.43 28.50
N SER A 868 16.33 -8.06 28.66
CA SER A 868 17.62 -7.38 28.93
C SER A 868 18.57 -7.59 27.77
N VAL A 869 19.22 -6.54 27.32
CA VAL A 869 20.30 -6.60 26.34
C VAL A 869 21.62 -6.28 27.04
N GLU A 870 22.51 -7.27 27.09
CA GLU A 870 23.88 -7.11 27.57
C GLU A 870 24.75 -6.69 26.39
N VAL A 871 25.61 -5.70 26.60
CA VAL A 871 26.48 -5.10 25.58
C VAL A 871 27.91 -5.29 25.98
N THR A 872 28.70 -5.91 25.12
CA THR A 872 30.16 -5.95 25.25
C THR A 872 30.76 -5.06 24.17
N ARG A 873 31.45 -3.99 24.58
CA ARG A 873 32.04 -3.00 23.68
C ARG A 873 33.43 -3.45 23.17
N GLU A 874 33.96 -2.75 22.17
CA GLU A 874 35.27 -3.03 21.57
C GLU A 874 36.42 -2.99 22.60
N ASP A 875 36.31 -2.13 23.61
CA ASP A 875 37.33 -2.02 24.70
C ASP A 875 37.16 -3.06 25.82
N GLY A 876 36.20 -3.99 25.66
CA GLY A 876 35.87 -5.01 26.63
C GLY A 876 34.96 -4.56 27.77
N SER A 877 34.57 -3.30 27.83
CA SER A 877 33.63 -2.80 28.81
C SER A 877 32.23 -3.42 28.58
N GLN A 878 31.52 -3.63 29.70
CA GLN A 878 30.17 -4.21 29.66
C GLN A 878 29.14 -3.22 30.16
N ASP A 879 27.98 -3.26 29.53
CA ASP A 879 26.82 -2.43 29.86
C ASP A 879 25.55 -3.24 29.62
N SER A 880 24.41 -2.74 30.06
CA SER A 880 23.12 -3.38 29.77
C SER A 880 21.99 -2.35 29.74
N PHE A 881 20.97 -2.65 28.96
CA PHE A 881 19.73 -1.87 28.89
C PHE A 881 18.51 -2.75 28.78
N LYS A 882 17.34 -2.20 29.08
CA LYS A 882 16.05 -2.87 28.98
C LYS A 882 15.38 -2.57 27.65
N VAL A 883 14.67 -3.58 27.14
CA VAL A 883 13.83 -3.47 25.95
C VAL A 883 12.49 -4.15 26.19
N LEU A 884 11.46 -3.64 25.51
CA LEU A 884 10.14 -4.23 25.50
C LEU A 884 10.02 -5.20 24.31
N CYS A 885 9.63 -6.44 24.58
CA CYS A 885 9.27 -7.39 23.54
C CYS A 885 7.96 -6.94 22.86
N ARG A 886 8.00 -6.72 21.55
CA ARG A 886 6.84 -6.26 20.76
C ARG A 886 6.14 -7.42 20.03
N ILE A 887 6.06 -8.56 20.70
CA ILE A 887 5.01 -9.56 20.48
C ILE A 887 3.80 -9.05 21.24
N ASP A 888 2.74 -8.69 20.55
CA ASP A 888 1.67 -7.86 21.14
C ASP A 888 0.46 -8.73 21.56
N THR A 889 0.35 -9.97 21.08
CA THR A 889 -0.78 -10.87 21.35
C THR A 889 -0.35 -12.29 21.73
N LEU A 890 -1.24 -13.05 22.37
CA LEU A 890 -0.99 -14.45 22.73
C LEU A 890 -0.84 -15.35 21.50
N ASN A 891 -1.60 -15.09 20.45
CA ASN A 891 -1.48 -15.83 19.19
C ASN A 891 -0.11 -15.59 18.53
N GLU A 892 0.37 -14.37 18.55
CA GLU A 892 1.72 -14.06 18.04
C GLU A 892 2.82 -14.79 18.80
N VAL A 893 2.63 -15.04 20.11
CA VAL A 893 3.54 -15.88 20.90
C VAL A 893 3.61 -17.29 20.33
N GLU A 894 2.45 -17.89 20.02
CA GLU A 894 2.40 -19.23 19.43
C GLU A 894 3.00 -19.27 18.02
N TYR A 895 2.77 -18.25 17.21
CA TYR A 895 3.40 -18.13 15.90
C TYR A 895 4.92 -18.04 16.01
N PHE A 896 5.42 -17.21 16.92
CA PHE A 896 6.86 -17.06 17.13
C PHE A 896 7.51 -18.37 17.64
N LYS A 897 6.86 -19.09 18.56
CA LYS A 897 7.29 -20.41 19.05
C LYS A 897 7.37 -21.47 17.93
N ALA A 898 6.47 -21.38 16.95
CA ALA A 898 6.47 -22.31 15.82
C ALA A 898 7.56 -22.00 14.77
N GLY A 899 8.24 -20.85 14.88
CA GLY A 899 9.20 -20.33 13.90
C GLY A 899 8.59 -19.44 12.85
N GLY A 900 7.30 -19.08 13.00
CA GLY A 900 6.54 -18.20 12.12
C GLY A 900 5.10 -18.66 11.96
N ILE A 901 4.24 -17.75 11.48
CA ILE A 901 2.82 -18.02 11.34
C ILE A 901 2.51 -19.13 10.34
N LEU A 902 3.18 -19.15 9.19
CA LEU A 902 2.98 -20.22 8.18
C LEU A 902 3.50 -21.58 8.66
N HIS A 903 4.57 -21.60 9.45
CA HIS A 903 5.04 -22.82 10.10
C HIS A 903 4.02 -23.35 11.10
N TYR A 904 3.40 -22.44 11.88
CA TYR A 904 2.33 -22.80 12.81
C TYR A 904 1.14 -23.41 12.07
N VAL A 905 0.70 -22.76 10.99
CA VAL A 905 -0.43 -23.23 10.16
C VAL A 905 -0.12 -24.59 9.54
N LEU A 906 1.03 -24.72 8.88
CA LEU A 906 1.40 -25.98 8.20
C LEU A 906 1.51 -27.15 9.17
N ARG A 907 2.11 -26.96 10.36
CA ARG A 907 2.19 -28.00 11.41
C ARG A 907 0.81 -28.39 11.93
N SER A 908 -0.12 -27.46 12.01
CA SER A 908 -1.50 -27.77 12.43
C SER A 908 -2.30 -28.60 11.41
N MET A 909 -1.84 -28.66 10.16
CA MET A 909 -2.47 -29.41 9.06
C MET A 909 -1.81 -30.76 8.77
N LEU A 910 -0.56 -30.95 9.21
CA LEU A 910 0.15 -32.24 9.14
C LEU A 910 -0.45 -33.29 10.08
#